data_bf01a40304cfe37107b3f14ace9b0919
#
_entry.id   bf01a40304cfe37107b3f14ace9b0919
#
_cell.length_a   1.000
_cell.length_b   1.000
_cell.length_c   1.000
_cell.angle_alpha   90.00
_cell.angle_beta   90.00
_cell.angle_gamma   90.00
#
_symmetry.space_group_name_H-M   'P 1'
#
loop_
_entity.id
_entity.type
_entity.pdbx_description
1 polymer ?
#
loop_
_entity_poly.entity_id
_entity_poly.type
_entity_poly.pdbx_seq_one_letter_code
_entity_poly.pdbx_strand_id
1 'polypeptide(L)'
;MRRKGKQILAAATAAALLLSGCGGGAGESKEGTSEQTAASGDKMTDVGTPRKDTLIVDMLSGTQTDPDNFNPYMTGCVAMDCGLHQLLYPCLWEADTMNGEQTCDLAADFPEAMDDTNTKYRFHLREGITWSDGVEFTAEDVEFTSDILSSTEEFSWGSWYKSFVKSMKAVDKYTVEMELVEPNVKPQQKLGVIVFGNNFKVLPKHIWEKEDPATFKYTDPLSLGPYTLSKRDAQGNWFLYEKREDWDKSDVGVIDGEPKPQYVLFKYFGSEEKRVMAAVNNEIDILQDISPESWDILKEKNPNAKCWTEEFPYAIPDDPCERGISFNCSNEYYSNRDVRWALTLSMDIKQVSMATFGGKLKFSPLAVPPTTALTDVYQKPMAEWLKTYAFEDGYKPFNENTAKEMVELLKTEGVEYLPTTDEEITDIFGIGWWKYDTDKAAELLQKNGFTQKDGQWMTPEGELWEIIILAPADFEIESMRLAFAVADAWSKFGVKAEVKQQDSSTFWTSYATGNYDTGAYWPFCGLIPDLTENIQTWHEKYILPNGENAAGNKERYANEELSAAIDKLQTLEPDDPEVNKTVEEMLKIFVDEMPAIPMFGTAKFVPVVETYWTGFQDSENPFEGPWWWWSQFRFYTTKIEAAK
;
A
#
# COMPACT_ATOMS: atom_id res chain seq x y z
N MET A 1 40.00 -41.56 30.20
CA MET A 1 39.33 -41.52 31.55
C MET A 1 37.93 -40.97 31.30
N ARG A 2 36.91 -41.80 31.18
CA ARG A 2 35.86 -42.19 32.15
C ARG A 2 35.36 -41.00 33.00
N ARG A 3 34.10 -40.54 32.93
CA ARG A 3 32.78 -41.15 33.25
C ARG A 3 31.64 -40.22 32.81
N LYS A 4 30.57 -40.67 32.15
CA LYS A 4 29.19 -40.97 32.64
C LYS A 4 28.54 -39.78 33.36
N GLY A 5 27.46 -39.19 32.95
CA GLY A 5 26.15 -39.61 32.53
C GLY A 5 25.13 -39.38 33.67
N LYS A 6 24.03 -38.68 33.37
CA LYS A 6 22.71 -38.97 33.96
C LYS A 6 21.63 -38.02 33.44
N GLN A 7 20.64 -38.60 32.80
CA GLN A 7 19.30 -38.05 32.63
C GLN A 7 18.61 -37.90 33.99
N ILE A 8 17.82 -36.87 34.20
CA ILE A 8 16.77 -36.84 35.21
C ILE A 8 15.52 -36.28 34.59
N LEU A 9 14.51 -37.12 34.56
CA LEU A 9 13.09 -36.94 34.30
C LEU A 9 12.43 -36.59 35.65
N ALA A 10 11.55 -35.57 35.75
CA ALA A 10 10.51 -35.44 36.77
C ALA A 10 9.58 -34.31 36.35
N ALA A 11 8.40 -34.52 35.98
CA ALA A 11 7.18 -34.91 36.72
C ALA A 11 6.46 -33.66 37.29
N ALA A 12 5.25 -33.49 36.80
CA ALA A 12 4.24 -32.51 37.20
C ALA A 12 3.81 -32.67 38.66
N THR A 13 3.47 -31.55 39.28
CA THR A 13 2.60 -31.55 40.45
C THR A 13 1.65 -30.35 40.43
N ALA A 14 0.37 -30.66 40.36
CA ALA A 14 -0.74 -29.75 40.60
C ALA A 14 -0.88 -29.53 42.12
N ALA A 15 -1.14 -28.31 42.54
CA ALA A 15 -1.60 -28.01 43.89
C ALA A 15 -2.87 -27.15 43.82
N ALA A 16 -3.97 -27.80 44.16
CA ALA A 16 -5.24 -27.18 44.46
C ALA A 16 -5.23 -26.64 45.89
N LEU A 17 -5.68 -25.44 46.12
CA LEU A 17 -5.99 -24.91 47.44
C LEU A 17 -7.46 -24.49 47.51
N LEU A 18 -8.19 -25.33 48.21
CA LEU A 18 -9.54 -25.04 48.75
C LEU A 18 -9.43 -24.13 49.97
N LEU A 19 -10.24 -23.12 50.04
CA LEU A 19 -10.60 -22.47 51.32
C LEU A 19 -12.12 -22.35 51.41
N SER A 20 -12.65 -23.03 52.34
CA SER A 20 -14.02 -23.05 52.82
C SER A 20 -14.29 -21.88 53.78
N GLY A 21 -15.47 -21.32 53.70
CA GLY A 21 -16.01 -20.41 54.73
C GLY A 21 -17.54 -20.42 54.70
N CYS A 22 -18.11 -21.02 55.72
CA CYS A 22 -19.54 -21.22 55.97
C CYS A 22 -20.31 -19.93 56.27
N GLY A 23 -21.63 -19.98 55.98
CA GLY A 23 -22.57 -19.11 56.63
C GLY A 23 -23.98 -19.15 55.95
N GLY A 24 -24.88 -19.88 56.56
CA GLY A 24 -26.17 -20.31 56.06
C GLY A 24 -27.30 -19.28 56.08
N GLY A 25 -28.42 -19.67 55.45
CA GLY A 25 -29.68 -18.97 55.48
C GLY A 25 -30.62 -19.47 54.39
N ALA A 26 -31.50 -20.38 54.75
CA ALA A 26 -32.56 -20.88 53.90
C ALA A 26 -33.66 -19.80 53.67
N GLY A 27 -34.15 -19.71 52.45
CA GLY A 27 -35.31 -18.93 52.10
C GLY A 27 -35.85 -19.34 50.74
N GLU A 28 -36.87 -20.15 50.70
CA GLU A 28 -37.68 -20.44 49.51
C GLU A 28 -38.31 -19.16 48.97
N SER A 29 -38.20 -18.93 47.65
CA SER A 29 -39.21 -18.14 46.96
C SER A 29 -39.19 -18.37 45.45
N LYS A 30 -40.27 -18.92 45.00
CA LYS A 30 -41.05 -18.71 43.79
C LYS A 30 -40.35 -18.27 42.51
N GLU A 31 -40.45 -19.15 41.52
CA GLU A 31 -40.40 -18.82 40.10
C GLU A 31 -41.26 -17.60 39.76
N GLY A 32 -40.62 -16.55 39.36
CA GLY A 32 -41.20 -15.42 38.69
C GLY A 32 -40.47 -15.24 37.35
N THR A 33 -41.15 -15.62 36.28
CA THR A 33 -40.80 -15.23 34.91
C THR A 33 -40.77 -13.70 34.85
N SER A 34 -39.59 -13.10 34.95
CA SER A 34 -39.39 -11.71 34.56
C SER A 34 -39.01 -11.69 33.09
N GLU A 35 -40.00 -11.30 32.26
CA GLU A 35 -39.68 -10.67 30.98
C GLU A 35 -38.70 -9.52 31.27
N GLN A 36 -37.45 -9.73 30.89
CA GLN A 36 -36.50 -8.64 30.74
C GLN A 36 -36.94 -7.81 29.54
N THR A 37 -37.73 -6.78 29.82
CA THR A 37 -37.80 -5.61 28.96
C THR A 37 -36.39 -5.07 28.89
N ALA A 38 -35.70 -5.35 27.80
CA ALA A 38 -34.43 -4.71 27.44
C ALA A 38 -34.73 -3.19 27.37
N ALA A 39 -34.30 -2.45 28.37
CA ALA A 39 -34.13 -1.02 28.21
C ALA A 39 -33.05 -0.85 27.14
N SER A 40 -33.44 -0.34 25.98
CA SER A 40 -32.55 0.07 24.90
C SER A 40 -31.79 1.35 25.32
N GLY A 41 -30.88 1.20 26.25
CA GLY A 41 -29.81 2.20 26.40
C GLY A 41 -28.85 2.03 25.24
N ASP A 42 -28.61 3.09 24.46
CA ASP A 42 -27.63 3.07 23.40
C ASP A 42 -26.29 2.57 23.95
N LYS A 43 -25.74 1.51 23.31
CA LYS A 43 -24.42 1.00 23.68
C LYS A 43 -23.40 2.11 23.45
N MET A 44 -22.54 2.37 24.46
CA MET A 44 -21.48 3.37 24.36
C MET A 44 -20.16 2.71 23.97
N THR A 45 -19.34 3.45 23.26
CA THR A 45 -17.93 3.08 23.03
C THR A 45 -17.11 3.31 24.31
N ASP A 46 -15.93 2.76 24.37
CA ASP A 46 -15.00 2.97 25.49
C ASP A 46 -14.44 4.42 25.56
N VAL A 47 -14.57 5.19 24.50
CA VAL A 47 -14.21 6.63 24.46
C VAL A 47 -15.40 7.56 24.80
N GLY A 48 -16.58 6.97 25.06
CA GLY A 48 -17.76 7.68 25.57
C GLY A 48 -18.65 8.28 24.48
N THR A 49 -18.61 7.78 23.26
CA THR A 49 -19.54 8.15 22.18
C THR A 49 -20.59 7.06 21.94
N PRO A 50 -21.82 7.40 21.46
CA PRO A 50 -22.81 6.39 21.11
C PRO A 50 -22.28 5.47 20.01
N ARG A 51 -22.37 4.15 20.21
CA ARG A 51 -21.82 3.17 19.26
C ARG A 51 -22.45 3.26 17.86
N LYS A 52 -23.74 3.54 17.79
CA LYS A 52 -24.50 3.67 16.54
C LYS A 52 -24.12 4.92 15.72
N ASP A 53 -23.54 5.93 16.38
CA ASP A 53 -23.16 7.21 15.75
C ASP A 53 -21.64 7.25 15.49
N THR A 54 -20.91 6.17 15.86
CA THR A 54 -19.44 6.09 15.79
C THR A 54 -19.01 5.01 14.81
N LEU A 55 -18.33 5.40 13.73
CA LEU A 55 -17.61 4.49 12.84
C LEU A 55 -16.24 4.18 13.47
N ILE A 56 -15.93 2.90 13.67
CA ILE A 56 -14.67 2.47 14.29
C ILE A 56 -13.77 1.81 13.24
N VAL A 57 -12.62 2.42 13.03
CA VAL A 57 -11.62 2.02 12.04
C VAL A 57 -10.36 1.53 12.75
N ASP A 58 -9.82 0.46 12.28
CA ASP A 58 -8.55 -0.09 12.73
C ASP A 58 -7.38 0.82 12.34
N MET A 59 -6.32 0.79 13.14
CA MET A 59 -5.12 1.61 12.98
C MET A 59 -3.89 0.70 12.88
N LEU A 60 -3.30 0.60 11.68
CA LEU A 60 -2.17 -0.31 11.41
C LEU A 60 -0.84 0.20 11.94
N SER A 61 -0.63 1.52 11.95
CA SER A 61 0.61 2.16 12.42
C SER A 61 0.94 1.92 13.90
N GLY A 62 0.06 1.23 14.62
CA GLY A 62 0.27 0.93 16.03
C GLY A 62 0.14 2.15 16.94
N THR A 63 0.65 2.01 18.14
CA THR A 63 0.64 3.08 19.17
C THR A 63 1.54 4.24 18.74
N GLN A 64 1.01 5.45 18.72
CA GLN A 64 1.76 6.65 18.36
C GLN A 64 2.59 7.16 19.53
N THR A 65 3.89 7.35 19.29
CA THR A 65 4.84 7.72 20.37
C THR A 65 4.71 9.20 20.80
N ASP A 66 4.28 10.07 19.90
CA ASP A 66 4.01 11.49 20.16
C ASP A 66 2.60 11.85 19.68
N PRO A 67 1.54 11.49 20.44
CA PRO A 67 0.15 11.66 20.00
C PRO A 67 -0.32 13.13 19.98
N ASP A 68 0.54 14.06 20.36
CA ASP A 68 0.31 15.50 20.32
C ASP A 68 0.94 16.19 19.12
N ASN A 69 1.68 15.46 18.29
CA ASN A 69 2.37 16.04 17.14
C ASN A 69 1.58 15.80 15.83
N PHE A 70 0.81 16.80 15.43
CA PHE A 70 0.02 16.81 14.18
C PHE A 70 0.65 17.67 13.08
N ASN A 71 1.91 18.06 13.21
CA ASN A 71 2.63 18.73 12.13
C ASN A 71 2.94 17.72 11.00
N PRO A 72 2.28 17.83 9.83
CA PRO A 72 2.36 16.79 8.79
C PRO A 72 3.74 16.71 8.12
N TYR A 73 4.61 17.67 8.40
CA TYR A 73 5.94 17.77 7.81
C TYR A 73 7.08 17.41 8.76
N MET A 74 6.81 17.26 10.06
CA MET A 74 7.82 16.85 11.03
C MET A 74 8.00 15.34 11.08
N THR A 75 9.25 14.91 11.22
CA THR A 75 9.55 13.52 11.59
C THR A 75 8.95 13.18 12.95
N GLY A 76 8.27 12.03 13.06
CA GLY A 76 7.63 11.59 14.31
C GLY A 76 6.28 12.24 14.58
N CYS A 77 5.65 12.86 13.58
CA CYS A 77 4.24 13.24 13.66
C CYS A 77 3.34 12.00 13.79
N VAL A 78 2.10 12.22 14.21
CA VAL A 78 1.05 11.19 14.18
C VAL A 78 0.95 10.61 12.78
N ALA A 79 0.92 9.30 12.67
CA ALA A 79 0.91 8.62 11.38
C ALA A 79 -0.33 8.97 10.56
N MET A 80 -0.20 8.94 9.24
CA MET A 80 -1.26 9.36 8.33
C MET A 80 -2.52 8.50 8.43
N ASP A 81 -2.39 7.19 8.71
CA ASP A 81 -3.50 6.25 8.89
C ASP A 81 -4.24 6.39 10.25
N CYS A 82 -3.91 7.40 11.04
CA CYS A 82 -4.61 7.73 12.28
C CYS A 82 -5.72 8.76 12.09
N GLY A 83 -6.19 8.98 10.87
CA GLY A 83 -7.26 9.91 10.54
C GLY A 83 -6.83 11.29 10.03
N LEU A 84 -5.52 11.61 10.06
CA LEU A 84 -5.04 12.91 9.61
C LEU A 84 -5.29 13.10 8.11
N HIS A 85 -4.75 12.18 7.35
CA HIS A 85 -4.85 12.19 5.91
C HIS A 85 -6.27 11.90 5.43
N GLN A 86 -6.91 10.96 6.10
CA GLN A 86 -8.25 10.50 5.76
C GLN A 86 -9.35 11.54 6.04
N LEU A 87 -9.18 12.41 7.05
CA LEU A 87 -10.27 13.26 7.53
C LEU A 87 -9.95 14.74 7.59
N LEU A 88 -8.68 15.13 7.82
CA LEU A 88 -8.32 16.53 8.13
C LEU A 88 -7.64 17.27 6.99
N TYR A 89 -6.76 16.59 6.24
CA TYR A 89 -5.84 17.23 5.30
C TYR A 89 -6.11 16.82 3.86
N PRO A 90 -7.15 17.34 3.21
CA PRO A 90 -7.34 17.19 1.78
C PRO A 90 -6.19 17.82 1.00
N CYS A 91 -6.02 17.40 -0.25
CA CYS A 91 -4.95 17.84 -1.13
C CYS A 91 -5.48 18.77 -2.22
N LEU A 92 -4.60 19.37 -3.01
CA LEU A 92 -5.02 20.14 -4.18
C LEU A 92 -5.61 19.22 -5.26
N TRP A 93 -4.90 18.12 -5.54
CA TRP A 93 -5.27 17.08 -6.49
C TRP A 93 -5.03 15.72 -5.86
N GLU A 94 -5.81 14.73 -6.24
CA GLU A 94 -5.70 13.35 -5.80
C GLU A 94 -5.80 12.37 -6.98
N ALA A 95 -5.49 11.11 -6.74
CA ALA A 95 -5.68 10.04 -7.71
C ALA A 95 -6.75 9.09 -7.21
N ASP A 96 -7.76 8.82 -8.04
CA ASP A 96 -8.72 7.75 -7.81
C ASP A 96 -8.08 6.42 -8.25
N THR A 97 -7.82 5.55 -7.28
CA THR A 97 -7.15 4.28 -7.54
C THR A 97 -8.05 3.22 -8.18
N MET A 98 -9.39 3.43 -8.16
CA MET A 98 -10.33 2.50 -8.79
C MET A 98 -10.36 2.65 -10.31
N ASN A 99 -10.38 3.89 -10.80
CA ASN A 99 -10.48 4.16 -12.24
C ASN A 99 -9.16 4.65 -12.86
N GLY A 100 -8.16 4.96 -12.04
CA GLY A 100 -6.87 5.48 -12.49
C GLY A 100 -6.92 6.92 -12.98
N GLU A 101 -7.88 7.71 -12.53
CA GLU A 101 -8.02 9.11 -12.91
C GLU A 101 -7.47 10.03 -11.82
N GLN A 102 -6.94 11.19 -12.23
CA GLN A 102 -6.68 12.28 -11.30
C GLN A 102 -7.93 13.13 -11.09
N THR A 103 -8.14 13.55 -9.86
CA THR A 103 -9.26 14.39 -9.44
C THR A 103 -8.79 15.71 -8.85
N CYS A 104 -9.61 16.77 -9.03
CA CYS A 104 -9.44 18.03 -8.35
C CYS A 104 -10.17 17.99 -7.00
N ASP A 105 -9.45 18.27 -5.92
CA ASP A 105 -10.01 18.32 -4.57
C ASP A 105 -10.08 19.79 -4.08
N LEU A 106 -9.08 20.31 -3.37
CA LEU A 106 -9.04 21.74 -3.00
C LEU A 106 -8.84 22.67 -4.20
N ALA A 107 -8.17 22.21 -5.25
CA ALA A 107 -8.14 22.89 -6.53
C ALA A 107 -9.46 22.71 -7.29
N ALA A 108 -9.87 23.71 -8.04
CA ALA A 108 -11.05 23.66 -8.91
C ALA A 108 -10.74 23.13 -10.31
N ASP A 109 -9.47 23.22 -10.71
CA ASP A 109 -8.96 22.82 -12.03
C ASP A 109 -7.53 22.27 -11.94
N PHE A 110 -7.05 21.68 -13.03
CA PHE A 110 -5.65 21.32 -13.19
C PHE A 110 -4.81 22.54 -13.58
N PRO A 111 -3.49 22.54 -13.31
CA PRO A 111 -2.61 23.65 -13.65
C PRO A 111 -2.56 23.89 -15.16
N GLU A 112 -2.86 25.11 -15.58
CA GLU A 112 -2.74 25.56 -16.97
C GLU A 112 -1.38 26.24 -17.19
N ALA A 113 -0.65 25.83 -18.24
CA ALA A 113 0.63 26.44 -18.59
C ALA A 113 0.45 27.88 -19.00
N MET A 114 1.25 28.81 -18.46
CA MET A 114 1.18 30.24 -18.76
C MET A 114 2.02 30.64 -19.97
N ASP A 115 2.98 29.80 -20.35
CA ASP A 115 3.85 30.00 -21.52
C ASP A 115 4.43 28.66 -22.00
N ASP A 116 5.13 28.66 -23.13
CA ASP A 116 5.70 27.46 -23.76
C ASP A 116 6.92 26.90 -23.04
N THR A 117 7.29 27.44 -21.87
CA THR A 117 8.46 26.95 -21.12
C THR A 117 8.13 25.76 -20.21
N ASN A 118 6.84 25.47 -19.96
CA ASN A 118 6.37 24.46 -19.02
C ASN A 118 6.99 24.58 -17.62
N THR A 119 7.28 25.82 -17.20
CA THR A 119 7.80 26.13 -15.87
C THR A 119 6.86 27.03 -15.07
N LYS A 120 5.85 27.61 -15.71
CA LYS A 120 4.91 28.51 -15.06
C LYS A 120 3.48 28.09 -15.32
N TYR A 121 2.75 27.93 -14.25
CA TYR A 121 1.39 27.41 -14.25
C TYR A 121 0.48 28.31 -13.44
N ARG A 122 -0.81 28.27 -13.77
CA ARG A 122 -1.89 28.91 -13.00
C ARG A 122 -2.97 27.87 -12.75
N PHE A 123 -3.53 27.87 -11.55
CA PHE A 123 -4.70 27.10 -11.19
C PHE A 123 -5.58 27.86 -10.21
N HIS A 124 -6.83 27.38 -10.08
CA HIS A 124 -7.82 28.00 -9.21
C HIS A 124 -8.18 27.08 -8.06
N LEU A 125 -8.51 27.66 -6.92
CA LEU A 125 -9.00 26.95 -5.75
C LEU A 125 -10.53 26.90 -5.75
N ARG A 126 -11.10 25.87 -5.12
CA ARG A 126 -12.54 25.82 -4.88
C ARG A 126 -12.95 26.91 -3.92
N GLU A 127 -14.02 27.63 -4.28
CA GLU A 127 -14.63 28.62 -3.42
C GLU A 127 -15.55 27.98 -2.37
N GLY A 128 -15.75 28.66 -1.24
CA GLY A 128 -16.69 28.26 -0.20
C GLY A 128 -16.17 27.26 0.83
N ILE A 129 -14.94 26.79 0.68
CA ILE A 129 -14.28 25.94 1.67
C ILE A 129 -13.74 26.79 2.82
N THR A 130 -13.94 26.34 4.07
CA THR A 130 -13.42 27.01 5.27
C THR A 130 -12.62 26.04 6.15
N TRP A 131 -11.63 26.55 6.82
CA TRP A 131 -11.03 25.90 7.96
C TRP A 131 -12.08 25.63 9.04
N SER A 132 -11.83 24.65 9.89
CA SER A 132 -12.78 24.24 10.94
C SER A 132 -13.01 25.30 12.04
N ASP A 133 -12.27 26.39 12.04
CA ASP A 133 -12.52 27.56 12.90
C ASP A 133 -13.34 28.64 12.18
N GLY A 134 -13.80 28.37 10.97
CA GLY A 134 -14.62 29.27 10.14
C GLY A 134 -13.83 30.28 9.30
N VAL A 135 -12.50 30.28 9.38
CA VAL A 135 -11.66 31.11 8.49
C VAL A 135 -11.67 30.50 7.10
N GLU A 136 -11.86 31.35 6.09
CA GLU A 136 -11.95 30.90 4.70
C GLU A 136 -10.59 30.41 4.18
N PHE A 137 -10.60 29.27 3.48
CA PHE A 137 -9.45 28.75 2.76
C PHE A 137 -9.19 29.58 1.50
N THR A 138 -7.94 30.03 1.30
CA THR A 138 -7.57 30.92 0.20
C THR A 138 -6.20 30.59 -0.40
N ALA A 139 -5.88 31.22 -1.52
CA ALA A 139 -4.58 31.13 -2.17
C ALA A 139 -3.41 31.57 -1.26
N GLU A 140 -3.67 32.43 -0.26
CA GLU A 140 -2.65 32.82 0.71
C GLU A 140 -2.19 31.66 1.61
N ASP A 141 -3.08 30.66 1.91
CA ASP A 141 -2.70 29.47 2.66
C ASP A 141 -1.77 28.58 1.82
N VAL A 142 -2.04 28.48 0.51
CA VAL A 142 -1.22 27.70 -0.44
C VAL A 142 0.15 28.36 -0.60
N GLU A 143 0.21 29.68 -0.82
CA GLU A 143 1.47 30.44 -0.89
C GLU A 143 2.29 30.28 0.39
N PHE A 144 1.66 30.48 1.54
CA PHE A 144 2.30 30.35 2.85
C PHE A 144 2.88 28.92 3.06
N THR A 145 2.11 27.89 2.71
CA THR A 145 2.57 26.49 2.80
C THR A 145 3.79 26.25 1.93
N SER A 146 3.76 26.74 0.68
CA SER A 146 4.88 26.65 -0.24
C SER A 146 6.14 27.34 0.31
N ASP A 147 5.98 28.54 0.87
CA ASP A 147 7.09 29.33 1.41
C ASP A 147 7.74 28.64 2.62
N ILE A 148 6.96 28.08 3.56
CA ILE A 148 7.52 27.38 4.73
C ILE A 148 8.12 26.01 4.38
N LEU A 149 7.54 25.26 3.43
CA LEU A 149 8.14 24.03 2.92
C LEU A 149 9.52 24.29 2.29
N SER A 150 9.65 25.42 1.60
CA SER A 150 10.89 25.81 0.95
C SER A 150 11.95 26.34 1.91
N SER A 151 11.55 26.90 3.06
CA SER A 151 12.45 27.59 4.01
C SER A 151 12.81 26.78 5.25
N THR A 152 12.05 25.74 5.60
CA THR A 152 12.24 24.95 6.83
C THR A 152 13.04 23.69 6.52
N GLU A 153 14.30 23.64 6.95
CA GLU A 153 15.21 22.50 6.66
C GLU A 153 14.83 21.21 7.38
N GLU A 154 14.16 21.32 8.53
CA GLU A 154 13.72 20.22 9.38
C GLU A 154 12.54 19.44 8.79
N PHE A 155 11.85 19.99 7.80
CA PHE A 155 10.70 19.34 7.18
C PHE A 155 11.12 18.19 6.28
N SER A 156 10.55 17.01 6.51
CA SER A 156 10.86 15.78 5.79
C SER A 156 10.73 15.91 4.27
N TRP A 157 9.83 16.74 3.78
CA TRP A 157 9.54 16.94 2.36
C TRP A 157 10.15 18.22 1.77
N GLY A 158 10.78 19.04 2.58
CA GLY A 158 11.30 20.33 2.15
C GLY A 158 12.33 20.26 1.02
N SER A 159 13.29 19.33 1.13
CA SER A 159 14.32 19.12 0.09
C SER A 159 13.71 18.63 -1.23
N TRP A 160 12.79 17.68 -1.18
CA TRP A 160 12.07 17.20 -2.36
C TRP A 160 11.24 18.32 -2.99
N TYR A 161 10.46 19.06 -2.18
CA TYR A 161 9.62 20.16 -2.66
C TYR A 161 10.44 21.23 -3.39
N LYS A 162 11.54 21.69 -2.79
CA LYS A 162 12.46 22.67 -3.38
C LYS A 162 13.12 22.21 -4.68
N SER A 163 13.31 20.90 -4.86
CA SER A 163 13.90 20.37 -6.10
C SER A 163 12.95 20.48 -7.29
N PHE A 164 11.65 20.66 -7.03
CA PHE A 164 10.60 20.65 -8.04
C PHE A 164 9.86 22.00 -8.13
N VAL A 165 9.33 22.53 -7.01
CA VAL A 165 8.60 23.80 -6.96
C VAL A 165 9.55 24.92 -6.55
N LYS A 166 9.65 25.96 -7.38
CA LYS A 166 10.41 27.16 -7.06
C LYS A 166 9.59 28.12 -6.20
N SER A 167 8.30 28.28 -6.51
CA SER A 167 7.37 29.09 -5.72
C SER A 167 5.91 28.82 -6.10
N MET A 168 5.00 29.04 -5.14
CA MET A 168 3.57 29.26 -5.40
C MET A 168 3.20 30.65 -4.87
N LYS A 169 2.43 31.42 -5.63
CA LYS A 169 2.05 32.80 -5.29
C LYS A 169 0.57 33.04 -5.47
N ALA A 170 -0.05 33.60 -4.46
CA ALA A 170 -1.42 34.07 -4.55
C ALA A 170 -1.50 35.31 -5.46
N VAL A 171 -2.25 35.22 -6.54
CA VAL A 171 -2.51 36.34 -7.47
C VAL A 171 -3.75 37.12 -7.02
N ASP A 172 -4.73 36.39 -6.58
CA ASP A 172 -5.94 36.87 -5.93
C ASP A 172 -6.40 35.83 -4.89
N LYS A 173 -7.63 35.98 -4.40
CA LYS A 173 -8.14 35.16 -3.30
C LYS A 173 -8.16 33.67 -3.58
N TYR A 174 -8.36 33.25 -4.83
CA TYR A 174 -8.53 31.85 -5.24
C TYR A 174 -7.65 31.45 -6.42
N THR A 175 -6.77 32.33 -6.88
CA THR A 175 -5.86 32.03 -7.99
C THR A 175 -4.44 31.90 -7.49
N VAL A 176 -3.79 30.81 -7.85
CA VAL A 176 -2.39 30.51 -7.53
C VAL A 176 -1.58 30.46 -8.82
N GLU A 177 -0.44 31.15 -8.86
CA GLU A 177 0.61 30.97 -9.86
C GLU A 177 1.75 30.11 -9.26
N MET A 178 2.09 29.04 -9.96
CA MET A 178 3.16 28.12 -9.58
C MET A 178 4.32 28.26 -10.58
N GLU A 179 5.55 28.41 -10.05
CA GLU A 179 6.78 28.36 -10.84
C GLU A 179 7.59 27.12 -10.45
N LEU A 180 7.99 26.34 -11.44
CA LEU A 180 8.77 25.12 -11.28
C LEU A 180 10.26 25.40 -11.43
N VAL A 181 11.11 24.54 -10.89
CA VAL A 181 12.57 24.60 -11.02
C VAL A 181 13.00 24.19 -12.42
N GLU A 182 12.36 23.18 -12.99
CA GLU A 182 12.60 22.62 -14.33
C GLU A 182 11.27 22.45 -15.08
N PRO A 183 11.29 22.44 -16.42
CA PRO A 183 10.08 22.18 -17.21
C PRO A 183 9.42 20.83 -16.84
N ASN A 184 8.10 20.86 -16.65
CA ASN A 184 7.30 19.66 -16.43
C ASN A 184 5.88 19.90 -16.93
N VAL A 185 5.40 19.12 -17.87
CA VAL A 185 4.07 19.29 -18.49
C VAL A 185 2.91 18.77 -17.64
N LYS A 186 3.19 18.07 -16.53
CA LYS A 186 2.18 17.46 -15.64
C LYS A 186 2.50 17.68 -14.15
N PRO A 187 2.64 18.95 -13.72
CA PRO A 187 3.06 19.27 -12.36
C PRO A 187 2.09 18.76 -11.28
N GLN A 188 0.80 18.63 -11.60
CA GLN A 188 -0.22 18.08 -10.70
C GLN A 188 0.04 16.63 -10.35
N GLN A 189 0.60 15.82 -11.26
CA GLN A 189 0.94 14.43 -10.96
C GLN A 189 2.02 14.34 -9.88
N LYS A 190 3.04 15.19 -9.99
CA LYS A 190 4.12 15.26 -9.00
C LYS A 190 3.65 15.62 -7.60
N LEU A 191 2.60 16.44 -7.52
CA LEU A 191 2.03 16.88 -6.24
C LEU A 191 0.87 16.00 -5.74
N GLY A 192 0.19 15.28 -6.64
CA GLY A 192 -1.06 14.56 -6.35
C GLY A 192 -1.05 13.06 -6.58
N VAL A 193 -0.05 12.49 -7.29
CA VAL A 193 0.01 11.04 -7.58
C VAL A 193 1.14 10.42 -6.77
N ILE A 194 0.90 10.17 -5.50
CA ILE A 194 1.88 9.57 -4.60
C ILE A 194 1.23 8.39 -3.89
N VAL A 195 1.87 7.23 -3.96
CA VAL A 195 1.36 5.95 -3.45
C VAL A 195 1.00 6.01 -1.96
N PHE A 196 1.78 6.73 -1.15
CA PHE A 196 1.59 6.80 0.30
C PHE A 196 1.10 8.17 0.78
N GLY A 197 0.19 8.76 0.05
CA GLY A 197 -0.39 10.07 0.34
C GLY A 197 0.39 11.21 -0.29
N ASN A 198 -0.31 12.30 -0.48
CA ASN A 198 0.25 13.50 -1.09
C ASN A 198 1.17 14.23 -0.13
N ASN A 199 2.20 14.85 -0.69
CA ASN A 199 3.21 15.53 0.10
C ASN A 199 2.90 17.02 0.31
N PHE A 200 1.93 17.59 -0.41
CA PHE A 200 1.53 18.98 -0.26
C PHE A 200 0.23 19.08 0.56
N LYS A 201 0.36 19.21 1.88
CA LYS A 201 -0.73 19.44 2.83
C LYS A 201 -0.83 20.92 3.13
N VAL A 202 -1.91 21.56 2.73
CA VAL A 202 -2.07 23.00 2.96
C VAL A 202 -2.20 23.28 4.46
N LEU A 203 -1.52 24.30 4.93
CA LEU A 203 -1.49 24.73 6.32
C LEU A 203 -2.21 26.08 6.50
N PRO A 204 -2.97 26.28 7.60
CA PRO A 204 -3.67 27.52 7.86
C PRO A 204 -2.69 28.64 8.21
N LYS A 205 -2.47 29.57 7.30
CA LYS A 205 -1.56 30.71 7.46
C LYS A 205 -1.82 31.46 8.77
N HIS A 206 -3.08 31.75 9.08
CA HIS A 206 -3.47 32.56 10.25
C HIS A 206 -3.10 31.93 11.61
N ILE A 207 -2.79 30.63 11.64
CA ILE A 207 -2.25 29.92 12.80
C ILE A 207 -0.74 29.87 12.72
N TRP A 208 -0.19 29.30 11.63
CA TRP A 208 1.21 28.95 11.49
C TRP A 208 2.15 30.15 11.36
N GLU A 209 1.68 31.30 10.84
CA GLU A 209 2.49 32.53 10.75
C GLU A 209 2.98 33.07 12.10
N LYS A 210 2.40 32.60 13.21
CA LYS A 210 2.73 33.03 14.58
C LYS A 210 3.67 32.06 15.29
N GLU A 211 3.98 30.95 14.67
CA GLU A 211 4.70 29.82 15.26
C GLU A 211 6.04 29.61 14.53
N ASP A 212 6.96 28.94 15.20
CA ASP A 212 8.18 28.44 14.56
C ASP A 212 7.90 27.07 13.93
N PRO A 213 7.85 26.97 12.59
CA PRO A 213 7.43 25.75 11.92
C PRO A 213 8.34 24.53 12.23
N ALA A 214 9.61 24.76 12.55
CA ALA A 214 10.56 23.69 12.88
C ALA A 214 10.28 22.99 14.23
N THR A 215 9.52 23.65 15.11
CA THR A 215 9.24 23.14 16.47
C THR A 215 7.77 23.05 16.82
N PHE A 216 6.90 23.61 15.96
CA PHE A 216 5.46 23.65 16.21
C PHE A 216 4.81 22.27 15.97
N LYS A 217 4.34 21.63 17.03
CA LYS A 217 3.68 20.32 16.98
C LYS A 217 2.27 20.35 16.40
N TYR A 218 1.66 21.51 16.29
CA TYR A 218 0.29 21.71 15.82
C TYR A 218 -0.72 20.81 16.56
N THR A 219 -0.69 20.88 17.90
CA THR A 219 -1.42 19.99 18.83
C THR A 219 -2.93 19.98 18.62
N ASP A 220 -3.51 21.10 18.20
CA ASP A 220 -4.94 21.24 17.89
C ASP A 220 -5.11 21.57 16.39
N PRO A 221 -5.04 20.53 15.52
CA PRO A 221 -5.04 20.73 14.07
C PRO A 221 -6.39 21.23 13.57
N LEU A 222 -6.39 22.27 12.77
CA LEU A 222 -7.55 22.67 11.98
C LEU A 222 -7.72 21.73 10.78
N SER A 223 -8.94 21.63 10.29
CA SER A 223 -9.31 20.75 9.19
C SER A 223 -9.94 21.54 8.04
N LEU A 224 -9.64 21.17 6.82
CA LEU A 224 -10.41 21.51 5.62
C LEU A 224 -11.41 20.41 5.25
N GLY A 225 -11.24 19.23 5.82
CA GLY A 225 -12.17 18.10 5.70
C GLY A 225 -13.41 18.24 6.59
N PRO A 226 -14.32 17.25 6.55
CA PRO A 226 -15.62 17.32 7.23
C PRO A 226 -15.58 16.97 8.72
N TYR A 227 -14.44 16.58 9.25
CA TYR A 227 -14.25 16.22 10.65
C TYR A 227 -13.16 17.06 11.31
N THR A 228 -13.22 17.14 12.65
CA THR A 228 -12.18 17.74 13.49
C THR A 228 -11.71 16.75 14.55
N LEU A 229 -10.46 16.84 15.00
CA LEU A 229 -9.96 16.06 16.13
C LEU A 229 -10.70 16.49 17.40
N SER A 230 -11.50 15.58 17.98
CA SER A 230 -12.29 15.83 19.19
C SER A 230 -11.53 15.41 20.45
N LYS A 231 -10.95 14.20 20.43
CA LYS A 231 -10.18 13.65 21.55
C LYS A 231 -9.07 12.72 21.05
N ARG A 232 -8.05 12.53 21.85
CA ARG A 232 -7.01 11.53 21.61
C ARG A 232 -6.57 10.86 22.89
N ASP A 233 -6.02 9.66 22.77
CA ASP A 233 -5.38 8.97 23.88
C ASP A 233 -3.99 9.56 24.15
N ALA A 234 -3.71 9.91 25.39
CA ALA A 234 -2.39 10.40 25.80
C ALA A 234 -1.26 9.38 25.58
N GLN A 235 -1.61 8.10 25.40
CA GLN A 235 -0.67 7.02 25.08
C GLN A 235 -0.64 6.68 23.58
N GLY A 236 -1.44 7.39 22.76
CA GLY A 236 -1.43 7.23 21.31
C GLY A 236 -2.13 5.98 20.75
N ASN A 237 -3.04 5.37 21.52
CA ASN A 237 -3.73 4.16 21.07
C ASN A 237 -5.01 4.44 20.29
N TRP A 238 -5.53 5.66 20.33
CA TRP A 238 -6.73 6.02 19.57
C TRP A 238 -6.85 7.54 19.36
N PHE A 239 -7.56 7.90 18.27
CA PHE A 239 -7.90 9.26 17.88
C PHE A 239 -9.38 9.32 17.52
N LEU A 240 -10.13 10.21 18.15
CA LEU A 240 -11.56 10.41 17.94
C LEU A 240 -11.78 11.71 17.18
N TYR A 241 -12.46 11.61 16.06
CA TYR A 241 -12.87 12.74 15.23
C TYR A 241 -14.38 12.94 15.31
N GLU A 242 -14.81 14.18 15.28
CA GLU A 242 -16.21 14.58 15.33
C GLU A 242 -16.57 15.37 14.09
N LYS A 243 -17.74 15.07 13.50
CA LYS A 243 -18.25 15.80 12.34
C LYS A 243 -18.48 17.27 12.68
N ARG A 244 -17.98 18.16 11.83
CA ARG A 244 -18.16 19.62 11.95
C ARG A 244 -19.63 19.97 11.84
N GLU A 245 -20.10 21.00 12.58
CA GLU A 245 -21.44 21.55 12.40
C GLU A 245 -21.61 22.19 11.01
N ASP A 246 -20.54 22.80 10.49
CA ASP A 246 -20.46 23.43 9.17
C ASP A 246 -19.78 22.51 8.13
N TRP A 247 -20.04 21.18 8.19
CA TRP A 247 -19.48 20.19 7.26
C TRP A 247 -19.73 20.54 5.80
N ASP A 248 -20.80 21.26 5.49
CA ASP A 248 -21.16 21.75 4.15
C ASP A 248 -20.15 22.77 3.58
N LYS A 249 -19.24 23.29 4.42
CA LYS A 249 -18.12 24.15 4.04
C LYS A 249 -16.78 23.43 4.03
N SER A 250 -16.76 22.12 4.20
CA SER A 250 -15.57 21.30 3.95
C SER A 250 -15.43 20.98 2.46
N ASP A 251 -14.27 20.42 2.08
CA ASP A 251 -14.06 19.87 0.74
C ASP A 251 -15.16 18.87 0.35
N VAL A 252 -15.43 17.88 1.23
CA VAL A 252 -16.46 16.86 1.02
C VAL A 252 -17.85 17.49 0.90
N GLY A 253 -18.18 18.46 1.75
CA GLY A 253 -19.46 19.13 1.71
C GLY A 253 -19.71 19.90 0.42
N VAL A 254 -18.65 20.48 -0.16
CA VAL A 254 -18.70 21.23 -1.43
C VAL A 254 -18.72 20.27 -2.65
N ILE A 255 -18.03 19.12 -2.57
CA ILE A 255 -17.85 18.21 -3.70
C ILE A 255 -18.93 17.12 -3.75
N ASP A 256 -19.29 16.50 -2.63
CA ASP A 256 -20.06 15.26 -2.59
C ASP A 256 -21.34 15.36 -1.72
N GLY A 257 -21.21 15.69 -0.43
CA GLY A 257 -22.38 15.79 0.44
C GLY A 257 -22.12 15.56 1.92
N GLU A 258 -23.17 15.19 2.65
CA GLU A 258 -23.11 15.01 4.11
C GLU A 258 -22.46 13.70 4.53
N PRO A 259 -21.37 13.71 5.31
CA PRO A 259 -20.85 12.54 5.99
C PRO A 259 -21.85 11.96 6.98
N LYS A 260 -22.02 10.65 7.04
CA LYS A 260 -23.06 10.01 7.86
C LYS A 260 -22.63 9.81 9.32
N PRO A 261 -21.42 9.30 9.62
CA PRO A 261 -20.99 9.15 11.01
C PRO A 261 -20.88 10.49 11.72
N GLN A 262 -21.43 10.57 12.95
CA GLN A 262 -21.18 11.72 13.83
C GLN A 262 -19.74 11.71 14.35
N TYR A 263 -19.24 10.49 14.61
CA TYR A 263 -17.88 10.27 15.10
C TYR A 263 -17.16 9.23 14.25
N VAL A 264 -15.86 9.43 14.03
CA VAL A 264 -14.96 8.43 13.48
C VAL A 264 -13.85 8.17 14.50
N LEU A 265 -13.68 6.92 14.90
CA LEU A 265 -12.68 6.50 15.89
C LEU A 265 -11.63 5.63 15.20
N PHE A 266 -10.42 6.16 15.05
CA PHE A 266 -9.25 5.36 14.68
C PHE A 266 -8.64 4.77 15.95
N LYS A 267 -8.51 3.43 16.00
CA LYS A 267 -8.08 2.76 17.23
C LYS A 267 -7.16 1.59 16.94
N TYR A 268 -6.06 1.52 17.70
CA TYR A 268 -5.16 0.38 17.71
C TYR A 268 -5.66 -0.70 18.66
N PHE A 269 -5.89 -1.89 18.15
CA PHE A 269 -6.40 -3.03 18.92
C PHE A 269 -5.30 -4.04 19.30
N GLY A 270 -4.07 -3.84 18.84
CA GLY A 270 -2.94 -4.73 19.12
C GLY A 270 -2.61 -5.66 17.96
N SER A 271 -2.24 -6.91 18.26
CA SER A 271 -1.90 -7.89 17.24
C SER A 271 -3.10 -8.25 16.35
N GLU A 272 -2.84 -8.82 15.18
CA GLU A 272 -3.89 -9.21 14.23
C GLU A 272 -4.96 -10.11 14.86
N GLU A 273 -4.57 -11.07 15.71
CA GLU A 273 -5.54 -11.93 16.41
C GLU A 273 -6.48 -11.14 17.33
N LYS A 274 -5.98 -10.07 17.98
CA LYS A 274 -6.82 -9.19 18.81
C LYS A 274 -7.75 -8.34 17.96
N ARG A 275 -7.28 -7.83 16.83
CA ARG A 275 -8.07 -7.07 15.84
C ARG A 275 -9.22 -7.93 15.33
N VAL A 276 -8.94 -9.17 14.92
CA VAL A 276 -9.95 -10.15 14.47
C VAL A 276 -10.94 -10.47 15.58
N MET A 277 -10.49 -10.68 16.81
CA MET A 277 -11.40 -10.94 17.94
C MET A 277 -12.27 -9.72 18.27
N ALA A 278 -11.78 -8.50 18.13
CA ALA A 278 -12.58 -7.29 18.27
C ALA A 278 -13.68 -7.21 17.18
N ALA A 279 -13.35 -7.58 15.94
CA ALA A 279 -14.32 -7.68 14.86
C ALA A 279 -15.36 -8.79 15.09
N VAL A 280 -14.95 -9.95 15.60
CA VAL A 280 -15.88 -11.03 16.02
C VAL A 280 -16.87 -10.53 17.07
N ASN A 281 -16.45 -9.64 17.96
CA ASN A 281 -17.27 -9.04 19.01
C ASN A 281 -18.05 -7.78 18.58
N ASN A 282 -17.97 -7.36 17.31
CA ASN A 282 -18.56 -6.13 16.76
C ASN A 282 -18.01 -4.85 17.44
N GLU A 283 -16.72 -4.85 17.77
CA GLU A 283 -16.01 -3.71 18.37
C GLU A 283 -15.27 -2.86 17.32
N ILE A 284 -15.14 -3.37 16.09
CA ILE A 284 -14.57 -2.68 14.92
C ILE A 284 -15.59 -2.75 13.78
N ASP A 285 -15.66 -1.71 12.97
CA ASP A 285 -16.49 -1.69 11.75
C ASP A 285 -15.67 -1.94 10.49
N ILE A 286 -14.43 -1.43 10.43
CA ILE A 286 -13.52 -1.61 9.30
C ILE A 286 -12.18 -2.12 9.82
N LEU A 287 -11.78 -3.31 9.35
CA LEU A 287 -10.42 -3.83 9.56
C LEU A 287 -9.57 -3.49 8.35
N GLN A 288 -8.37 -3.03 8.62
CA GLN A 288 -7.41 -2.78 7.55
C GLN A 288 -6.42 -3.93 7.46
N ASP A 289 -6.33 -4.51 6.29
CA ASP A 289 -5.31 -5.49 5.88
C ASP A 289 -5.04 -6.60 6.91
N ILE A 290 -5.82 -7.67 6.84
CA ILE A 290 -5.61 -8.89 7.62
C ILE A 290 -5.15 -10.05 6.74
N SER A 291 -4.57 -11.08 7.34
CA SER A 291 -4.18 -12.29 6.62
C SER A 291 -5.41 -13.09 6.13
N PRO A 292 -5.25 -13.90 5.06
CA PRO A 292 -6.30 -14.81 4.59
C PRO A 292 -6.79 -15.76 5.68
N GLU A 293 -5.87 -16.25 6.53
CA GLU A 293 -6.19 -17.13 7.64
C GLU A 293 -7.06 -16.44 8.70
N SER A 294 -6.78 -15.16 8.95
CA SER A 294 -7.58 -14.33 9.84
C SER A 294 -8.96 -14.03 9.30
N TRP A 295 -9.07 -13.82 7.98
CA TRP A 295 -10.37 -13.68 7.31
C TRP A 295 -11.22 -14.94 7.46
N ASP A 296 -10.66 -16.14 7.24
CA ASP A 296 -11.39 -17.40 7.39
C ASP A 296 -11.95 -17.57 8.81
N ILE A 297 -11.19 -17.15 9.83
CA ILE A 297 -11.65 -17.15 11.23
C ILE A 297 -12.79 -16.14 11.46
N LEU A 298 -12.65 -14.93 10.93
CA LEU A 298 -13.65 -13.88 11.10
C LEU A 298 -14.97 -14.25 10.41
N LYS A 299 -14.90 -14.71 9.17
CA LYS A 299 -16.05 -15.16 8.36
C LYS A 299 -16.85 -16.28 9.06
N GLU A 300 -16.14 -17.25 9.66
CA GLU A 300 -16.78 -18.35 10.38
C GLU A 300 -17.53 -17.88 11.65
N LYS A 301 -16.96 -16.89 12.36
CA LYS A 301 -17.45 -16.49 13.69
C LYS A 301 -18.39 -15.30 13.70
N ASN A 302 -18.37 -14.44 12.69
CA ASN A 302 -19.23 -13.27 12.61
C ASN A 302 -19.99 -13.23 11.27
N PRO A 303 -21.30 -13.55 11.26
CA PRO A 303 -22.10 -13.55 10.03
C PRO A 303 -22.32 -12.14 9.44
N ASN A 304 -22.04 -11.08 10.20
CA ASN A 304 -22.11 -9.70 9.72
C ASN A 304 -20.79 -9.22 9.11
N ALA A 305 -19.75 -10.04 9.13
CA ALA A 305 -18.50 -9.71 8.50
C ALA A 305 -18.58 -9.98 6.99
N LYS A 306 -18.18 -8.98 6.21
CA LYS A 306 -18.07 -9.04 4.74
C LYS A 306 -16.68 -8.63 4.31
N CYS A 307 -16.28 -9.05 3.14
CA CYS A 307 -15.08 -8.60 2.48
C CYS A 307 -15.43 -8.16 1.05
N TRP A 308 -14.45 -7.79 0.23
CA TRP A 308 -14.65 -7.23 -1.11
C TRP A 308 -15.55 -8.08 -2.02
N THR A 309 -15.34 -9.40 -2.02
CA THR A 309 -16.26 -10.34 -2.69
C THR A 309 -16.89 -11.25 -1.66
N GLU A 310 -18.13 -11.71 -1.92
CA GLU A 310 -18.84 -12.65 -1.05
C GLU A 310 -18.21 -14.05 -1.07
N GLU A 311 -17.67 -14.43 -2.24
CA GLU A 311 -17.00 -15.70 -2.49
C GLU A 311 -15.51 -15.50 -2.75
N PHE A 312 -14.79 -16.58 -3.08
CA PHE A 312 -13.37 -16.50 -3.45
C PHE A 312 -13.14 -15.44 -4.55
N PRO A 313 -12.12 -14.58 -4.48
CA PRO A 313 -10.98 -14.58 -3.53
C PRO A 313 -11.21 -13.80 -2.22
N TYR A 314 -12.33 -13.17 -2.01
CA TYR A 314 -12.71 -12.30 -0.87
C TYR A 314 -11.96 -10.97 -0.82
N ALA A 315 -10.79 -10.91 -1.38
CA ALA A 315 -9.85 -9.79 -1.28
C ALA A 315 -9.95 -8.82 -2.45
N ILE A 316 -9.47 -7.60 -2.23
CA ILE A 316 -9.33 -6.58 -3.25
C ILE A 316 -7.99 -6.76 -3.97
N PRO A 317 -7.96 -6.83 -5.31
CA PRO A 317 -6.71 -6.98 -6.07
C PRO A 317 -5.95 -5.68 -6.33
N ASP A 318 -6.46 -4.53 -5.89
CA ASP A 318 -6.04 -3.20 -6.35
C ASP A 318 -4.98 -2.54 -5.45
N ASP A 319 -4.00 -3.30 -4.95
CA ASP A 319 -2.80 -2.71 -4.36
C ASP A 319 -1.95 -2.06 -5.47
N PRO A 320 -1.67 -0.76 -5.42
CA PRO A 320 -0.87 -0.08 -6.43
C PRO A 320 0.62 -0.40 -6.36
N CYS A 321 1.04 -1.31 -5.49
CA CYS A 321 2.42 -1.77 -5.38
C CYS A 321 2.50 -3.28 -5.62
N GLU A 322 3.15 -3.65 -6.71
CA GLU A 322 3.38 -5.05 -7.08
C GLU A 322 4.48 -5.68 -6.22
N ARG A 323 4.28 -6.90 -5.75
CA ARG A 323 5.31 -7.66 -5.05
C ARG A 323 6.19 -8.42 -6.03
N GLY A 324 7.49 -8.40 -5.79
CA GLY A 324 8.47 -9.03 -6.66
C GLY A 324 9.83 -9.19 -6.01
N ILE A 325 10.79 -9.59 -6.83
CA ILE A 325 12.19 -9.72 -6.43
C ILE A 325 13.04 -8.72 -7.20
N SER A 326 13.66 -7.79 -6.51
CA SER A 326 14.64 -6.87 -7.06
C SER A 326 16.04 -7.49 -7.07
N PHE A 327 16.84 -7.16 -8.09
CA PHE A 327 18.25 -7.49 -8.19
C PHE A 327 19.11 -6.23 -8.02
N ASN A 328 20.23 -6.33 -7.32
CA ASN A 328 21.26 -5.33 -7.41
C ASN A 328 22.08 -5.60 -8.67
N CYS A 329 21.76 -4.90 -9.76
CA CYS A 329 22.37 -5.10 -11.07
C CYS A 329 23.83 -4.61 -11.16
N SER A 330 24.39 -3.99 -10.12
CA SER A 330 25.81 -3.72 -10.02
C SER A 330 26.63 -4.93 -9.56
N ASN A 331 25.98 -5.99 -9.05
CA ASN A 331 26.61 -7.26 -8.76
C ASN A 331 26.96 -7.99 -10.06
N GLU A 332 28.13 -8.61 -10.13
CA GLU A 332 28.67 -9.26 -11.35
C GLU A 332 27.74 -10.35 -11.93
N TYR A 333 27.04 -11.10 -11.09
CA TYR A 333 26.11 -12.13 -11.54
C TYR A 333 24.78 -11.54 -11.99
N TYR A 334 24.23 -10.58 -11.22
CA TYR A 334 22.91 -9.98 -11.52
C TYR A 334 23.00 -8.83 -12.53
N SER A 335 24.18 -8.39 -12.96
CA SER A 335 24.33 -7.57 -14.17
C SER A 335 23.95 -8.34 -15.44
N ASN A 336 23.99 -9.69 -15.39
CA ASN A 336 23.70 -10.56 -16.52
C ASN A 336 22.20 -10.90 -16.61
N ARG A 337 21.59 -10.54 -17.73
CA ARG A 337 20.19 -10.81 -18.07
C ARG A 337 19.85 -12.31 -17.99
N ASP A 338 20.70 -13.18 -18.57
CA ASP A 338 20.45 -14.62 -18.61
C ASP A 338 20.38 -15.24 -17.21
N VAL A 339 21.17 -14.71 -16.25
CA VAL A 339 21.14 -15.16 -14.84
C VAL A 339 19.83 -14.77 -14.17
N ARG A 340 19.36 -13.53 -14.39
CA ARG A 340 18.08 -13.07 -13.85
C ARG A 340 16.90 -13.88 -14.43
N TRP A 341 16.93 -14.15 -15.73
CA TRP A 341 15.94 -15.02 -16.38
C TRP A 341 16.03 -16.49 -15.91
N ALA A 342 17.21 -17.02 -15.67
CA ALA A 342 17.37 -18.37 -15.14
C ALA A 342 16.71 -18.49 -13.75
N LEU A 343 16.93 -17.50 -12.87
CA LEU A 343 16.27 -17.46 -11.57
C LEU A 343 14.73 -17.35 -11.70
N THR A 344 14.25 -16.58 -12.67
CA THR A 344 12.81 -16.44 -12.97
C THR A 344 12.20 -17.78 -13.41
N LEU A 345 12.81 -18.46 -14.39
CA LEU A 345 12.32 -19.73 -14.93
C LEU A 345 12.47 -20.92 -13.97
N SER A 346 13.28 -20.78 -12.93
CA SER A 346 13.49 -21.83 -11.92
C SER A 346 12.40 -21.87 -10.83
N MET A 347 11.40 -20.98 -10.88
CA MET A 347 10.32 -20.89 -9.91
C MET A 347 8.97 -21.30 -10.50
N ASP A 348 8.23 -22.18 -9.83
CA ASP A 348 6.81 -22.39 -10.09
C ASP A 348 5.99 -21.34 -9.32
N ILE A 349 5.53 -20.31 -10.03
CA ILE A 349 4.79 -19.20 -9.45
C ILE A 349 3.52 -19.64 -8.71
N LYS A 350 2.89 -20.74 -9.13
CA LYS A 350 1.68 -21.27 -8.47
C LYS A 350 2.02 -21.78 -7.08
N GLN A 351 3.15 -22.50 -6.94
CA GLN A 351 3.62 -22.96 -5.64
C GLN A 351 4.06 -21.80 -4.74
N VAL A 352 4.68 -20.76 -5.32
CA VAL A 352 5.01 -19.53 -4.59
C VAL A 352 3.74 -18.83 -4.12
N SER A 353 2.70 -18.72 -4.96
CA SER A 353 1.40 -18.14 -4.58
C SER A 353 0.72 -18.94 -3.46
N MET A 354 0.75 -20.28 -3.54
CA MET A 354 0.20 -21.14 -2.49
C MET A 354 0.93 -20.94 -1.16
N ALA A 355 2.26 -20.86 -1.18
CA ALA A 355 3.09 -20.72 0.02
C ALA A 355 2.96 -19.32 0.66
N THR A 356 2.67 -18.30 -0.13
CA THR A 356 2.54 -16.91 0.36
C THR A 356 1.14 -16.61 0.88
N PHE A 357 0.11 -16.83 0.07
CA PHE A 357 -1.28 -16.42 0.36
C PHE A 357 -2.33 -17.47 -0.03
N GLY A 358 -2.00 -18.74 0.05
CA GLY A 358 -2.97 -19.81 -0.23
C GLY A 358 -3.56 -19.74 -1.64
N GLY A 359 -2.79 -19.23 -2.60
CA GLY A 359 -3.20 -19.14 -4.00
C GLY A 359 -4.12 -17.96 -4.35
N LYS A 360 -4.27 -16.98 -3.48
CA LYS A 360 -5.19 -15.83 -3.66
C LYS A 360 -4.50 -14.57 -4.23
N LEU A 361 -3.43 -14.75 -5.01
CA LEU A 361 -2.65 -13.64 -5.60
C LEU A 361 -2.88 -13.53 -7.11
N LYS A 362 -2.92 -12.31 -7.62
CA LYS A 362 -3.05 -12.01 -9.04
C LYS A 362 -1.66 -11.95 -9.68
N PHE A 363 -1.38 -12.83 -10.62
CA PHE A 363 -0.09 -12.88 -11.32
C PHE A 363 0.13 -11.64 -12.19
N SER A 364 1.35 -11.10 -12.16
CA SER A 364 1.76 -10.02 -13.03
C SER A 364 3.11 -10.33 -13.69
N PRO A 365 3.16 -10.51 -15.01
CA PRO A 365 4.41 -10.69 -15.75
C PRO A 365 5.03 -9.36 -16.17
N LEU A 366 4.34 -8.23 -15.97
CA LEU A 366 4.75 -6.90 -16.41
C LEU A 366 5.16 -6.04 -15.21
N ALA A 367 6.08 -5.13 -15.44
CA ALA A 367 6.57 -4.15 -14.47
C ALA A 367 5.52 -3.05 -14.17
N VAL A 368 4.29 -3.47 -13.92
CA VAL A 368 3.16 -2.60 -13.60
C VAL A 368 2.15 -3.35 -12.75
N PRO A 369 1.69 -2.77 -11.62
CA PRO A 369 0.75 -3.43 -10.74
C PRO A 369 -0.52 -3.84 -11.49
N PRO A 370 -1.05 -5.06 -11.27
CA PRO A 370 -2.24 -5.54 -11.93
C PRO A 370 -3.53 -5.04 -11.25
N THR A 371 -3.61 -3.73 -10.94
CA THR A 371 -4.84 -3.08 -10.47
C THR A 371 -5.90 -3.14 -11.57
N THR A 372 -7.15 -2.89 -11.24
CA THR A 372 -8.25 -2.89 -12.22
C THR A 372 -7.95 -1.93 -13.36
N ALA A 373 -7.62 -0.67 -13.07
CA ALA A 373 -7.31 0.34 -14.06
C ALA A 373 -6.10 -0.04 -14.96
N LEU A 374 -4.99 -0.47 -14.34
CA LEU A 374 -3.76 -0.78 -15.09
C LEU A 374 -3.83 -2.15 -15.80
N THR A 375 -4.68 -3.06 -15.34
CA THR A 375 -4.97 -4.32 -16.02
C THR A 375 -5.61 -4.06 -17.40
N ASP A 376 -6.59 -3.18 -17.45
CA ASP A 376 -7.31 -2.88 -18.70
C ASP A 376 -6.44 -2.07 -19.69
N VAL A 377 -5.58 -1.17 -19.17
CA VAL A 377 -4.72 -0.33 -20.02
C VAL A 377 -3.45 -1.05 -20.50
N TYR A 378 -2.83 -1.90 -19.67
CA TYR A 378 -1.52 -2.51 -20.00
C TYR A 378 -1.53 -4.03 -20.00
N GLN A 379 -2.04 -4.68 -18.93
CA GLN A 379 -1.90 -6.13 -18.79
C GLN A 379 -2.63 -6.87 -19.94
N LYS A 380 -3.93 -6.62 -20.13
CA LYS A 380 -4.74 -7.26 -21.17
C LYS A 380 -4.24 -6.91 -22.59
N PRO A 381 -3.97 -5.63 -22.96
CA PRO A 381 -3.45 -5.30 -24.30
C PRO A 381 -2.09 -5.94 -24.63
N MET A 382 -1.20 -6.05 -23.65
CA MET A 382 0.13 -6.64 -23.88
C MET A 382 0.13 -8.18 -23.88
N ALA A 383 -0.96 -8.85 -23.50
CA ALA A 383 -1.04 -10.31 -23.47
C ALA A 383 -0.68 -10.97 -24.81
N GLU A 384 -1.14 -10.40 -25.93
CA GLU A 384 -0.81 -10.93 -27.26
C GLU A 384 0.67 -10.76 -27.61
N TRP A 385 1.28 -9.65 -27.22
CA TRP A 385 2.71 -9.47 -27.42
C TRP A 385 3.51 -10.47 -26.57
N LEU A 386 3.15 -10.69 -25.32
CA LEU A 386 3.81 -11.67 -24.43
C LEU A 386 3.81 -13.09 -25.03
N LYS A 387 2.72 -13.51 -25.69
CA LYS A 387 2.66 -14.80 -26.42
C LYS A 387 3.65 -14.91 -27.57
N THR A 388 4.04 -13.77 -28.14
CA THR A 388 4.99 -13.72 -29.26
C THR A 388 6.43 -13.51 -28.81
N TYR A 389 6.61 -12.95 -27.63
CA TYR A 389 7.94 -12.67 -27.08
C TYR A 389 8.79 -13.95 -27.00
N ALA A 390 10.02 -13.87 -27.46
CA ALA A 390 10.94 -14.98 -27.49
C ALA A 390 12.38 -14.49 -27.25
N PHE A 391 13.20 -15.33 -26.62
CA PHE A 391 14.64 -15.12 -26.54
C PHE A 391 15.30 -15.23 -27.92
N GLU A 392 16.57 -14.87 -28.03
CA GLU A 392 17.32 -14.92 -29.28
C GLU A 392 17.33 -16.31 -29.95
N ASP A 393 17.29 -17.39 -29.16
CA ASP A 393 17.22 -18.78 -29.62
C ASP A 393 15.80 -19.25 -30.02
N GLY A 394 14.81 -18.36 -29.91
CA GLY A 394 13.41 -18.63 -30.21
C GLY A 394 12.61 -19.24 -29.06
N TYR A 395 13.18 -19.39 -27.88
CA TYR A 395 12.44 -19.86 -26.68
C TYR A 395 11.42 -18.82 -26.23
N LYS A 396 10.16 -19.24 -26.06
CA LYS A 396 9.03 -18.41 -25.61
C LYS A 396 8.78 -18.66 -24.14
N PRO A 397 9.15 -17.73 -23.24
CA PRO A 397 9.07 -17.94 -21.80
C PRO A 397 7.66 -17.80 -21.22
N PHE A 398 6.75 -17.11 -21.90
CA PHE A 398 5.41 -16.82 -21.35
C PHE A 398 4.49 -18.06 -21.38
N ASN A 399 3.74 -18.24 -20.29
CA ASN A 399 2.68 -19.24 -20.13
C ASN A 399 1.33 -18.55 -19.92
N GLU A 400 0.52 -18.46 -20.95
CA GLU A 400 -0.83 -17.88 -20.90
C GLU A 400 -1.81 -18.71 -20.05
N ASN A 401 -1.49 -19.97 -19.76
CA ASN A 401 -2.37 -20.87 -19.02
C ASN A 401 -2.14 -20.86 -17.50
N THR A 402 -1.17 -20.09 -17.00
CA THR A 402 -0.82 -20.08 -15.57
C THR A 402 -2.03 -19.83 -14.66
N ALA A 403 -2.89 -18.88 -15.02
CA ALA A 403 -4.13 -18.59 -14.29
C ALA A 403 -5.09 -19.78 -14.24
N LYS A 404 -5.30 -20.45 -15.37
CA LYS A 404 -6.14 -21.68 -15.46
C LYS A 404 -5.54 -22.84 -14.66
N GLU A 405 -4.22 -23.02 -14.75
CA GLU A 405 -3.49 -24.02 -13.98
C GLU A 405 -3.60 -23.76 -12.47
N MET A 406 -3.66 -22.48 -12.05
CA MET A 406 -3.88 -22.12 -10.66
C MET A 406 -5.27 -22.50 -10.18
N VAL A 407 -6.32 -22.29 -10.99
CA VAL A 407 -7.68 -22.74 -10.69
C VAL A 407 -7.73 -24.26 -10.51
N GLU A 408 -7.08 -25.01 -11.41
CA GLU A 408 -7.04 -26.48 -11.29
C GLU A 408 -6.26 -26.93 -10.03
N LEU A 409 -5.19 -26.25 -9.65
CA LEU A 409 -4.46 -26.53 -8.40
C LEU A 409 -5.38 -26.30 -7.20
N LEU A 410 -6.06 -25.15 -7.12
CA LEU A 410 -6.97 -24.82 -6.02
C LEU A 410 -8.15 -25.79 -5.91
N LYS A 411 -8.66 -26.31 -7.02
CA LYS A 411 -9.66 -27.40 -7.01
C LYS A 411 -9.14 -28.67 -6.32
N THR A 412 -7.87 -29.03 -6.58
CA THR A 412 -7.27 -30.21 -5.93
C THR A 412 -7.04 -30.01 -4.43
N GLU A 413 -6.86 -28.77 -4.00
CA GLU A 413 -6.77 -28.38 -2.59
C GLU A 413 -8.14 -28.23 -1.91
N GLY A 414 -9.24 -28.40 -2.66
CA GLY A 414 -10.61 -28.38 -2.13
C GLY A 414 -11.21 -26.99 -1.97
N VAL A 415 -10.65 -25.98 -2.64
CA VAL A 415 -11.23 -24.63 -2.63
C VAL A 415 -12.52 -24.62 -3.47
N GLU A 416 -13.59 -24.12 -2.88
CA GLU A 416 -14.92 -23.97 -3.50
C GLU A 416 -15.12 -22.59 -4.11
N TYR A 417 -16.15 -22.43 -4.95
CA TYR A 417 -16.57 -21.16 -5.56
C TYR A 417 -15.48 -20.46 -6.40
N LEU A 418 -14.69 -21.27 -7.12
CA LEU A 418 -13.65 -20.77 -8.01
C LEU A 418 -14.24 -20.22 -9.32
N PRO A 419 -13.59 -19.24 -9.95
CA PRO A 419 -14.03 -18.70 -11.24
C PRO A 419 -14.08 -19.77 -12.33
N THR A 420 -15.02 -19.64 -13.25
CA THR A 420 -15.30 -20.65 -14.29
C THR A 420 -15.13 -20.15 -15.70
N THR A 421 -15.26 -18.86 -15.93
CA THR A 421 -15.05 -18.24 -17.25
C THR A 421 -13.62 -17.73 -17.40
N ASP A 422 -13.16 -17.61 -18.65
CA ASP A 422 -11.81 -17.10 -18.94
C ASP A 422 -11.65 -15.64 -18.46
N GLU A 423 -12.72 -14.86 -18.50
CA GLU A 423 -12.74 -13.47 -18.03
C GLU A 423 -12.56 -13.40 -16.51
N GLU A 424 -13.41 -14.09 -15.75
CA GLU A 424 -13.28 -14.17 -14.28
C GLU A 424 -11.91 -14.71 -13.84
N ILE A 425 -11.39 -15.74 -14.52
CA ILE A 425 -10.06 -16.31 -14.24
C ILE A 425 -8.96 -15.27 -14.46
N THR A 426 -9.06 -14.49 -15.54
CA THR A 426 -8.08 -13.44 -15.84
C THR A 426 -8.19 -12.28 -14.84
N ASP A 427 -9.39 -11.89 -14.47
CA ASP A 427 -9.59 -10.79 -13.53
C ASP A 427 -9.07 -11.13 -12.11
N ILE A 428 -9.20 -12.40 -11.70
CA ILE A 428 -8.73 -12.85 -10.38
C ILE A 428 -7.24 -13.22 -10.39
N PHE A 429 -6.79 -13.99 -11.40
CA PHE A 429 -5.43 -14.55 -11.40
C PHE A 429 -4.46 -13.92 -12.40
N GLY A 430 -4.91 -12.93 -13.19
CA GLY A 430 -4.07 -12.23 -14.17
C GLY A 430 -4.00 -12.94 -15.52
N ILE A 431 -3.22 -12.33 -16.43
CA ILE A 431 -3.12 -12.72 -17.86
C ILE A 431 -2.22 -13.93 -18.12
N GLY A 432 -1.55 -14.45 -17.11
CA GLY A 432 -0.51 -15.47 -17.21
C GLY A 432 0.78 -15.06 -16.52
N TRP A 433 1.82 -15.90 -16.63
CA TRP A 433 3.15 -15.63 -16.08
C TRP A 433 4.23 -16.44 -16.81
N TRP A 434 5.44 -16.46 -16.32
CA TRP A 434 6.57 -17.17 -16.94
C TRP A 434 6.48 -18.68 -16.72
N LYS A 435 7.00 -19.47 -17.65
CA LYS A 435 7.08 -20.92 -17.55
C LYS A 435 7.98 -21.32 -16.36
N TYR A 436 7.60 -22.37 -15.68
CA TYR A 436 8.50 -23.10 -14.81
C TYR A 436 9.28 -24.10 -15.68
N ASP A 437 10.54 -23.78 -15.96
CA ASP A 437 11.39 -24.54 -16.88
C ASP A 437 12.83 -24.58 -16.36
N THR A 438 13.12 -25.57 -15.49
CA THR A 438 14.42 -25.73 -14.86
C THR A 438 15.52 -26.16 -15.85
N ASP A 439 15.16 -26.81 -16.96
CA ASP A 439 16.12 -27.20 -18.00
C ASP A 439 16.59 -25.96 -18.76
N LYS A 440 15.68 -25.08 -19.14
CA LYS A 440 16.03 -23.78 -19.76
C LYS A 440 16.78 -22.87 -18.81
N ALA A 441 16.39 -22.83 -17.55
CA ALA A 441 17.13 -22.09 -16.50
C ALA A 441 18.58 -22.60 -16.37
N ALA A 442 18.78 -23.92 -16.36
CA ALA A 442 20.10 -24.54 -16.31
C ALA A 442 20.94 -24.22 -17.56
N GLU A 443 20.33 -24.25 -18.76
CA GLU A 443 21.01 -23.86 -20.00
C GLU A 443 21.52 -22.42 -19.94
N LEU A 444 20.70 -21.48 -19.46
CA LEU A 444 21.10 -20.07 -19.33
C LEU A 444 22.26 -19.89 -18.36
N LEU A 445 22.23 -20.58 -17.20
CA LEU A 445 23.34 -20.53 -16.24
C LEU A 445 24.61 -21.14 -16.82
N GLN A 446 24.52 -22.30 -17.46
CA GLN A 446 25.68 -22.99 -18.06
C GLN A 446 26.33 -22.16 -19.19
N LYS A 447 25.53 -21.50 -20.01
CA LYS A 447 25.99 -20.54 -21.03
C LYS A 447 26.87 -19.43 -20.42
N ASN A 448 26.58 -19.06 -19.17
CA ASN A 448 27.27 -18.01 -18.42
C ASN A 448 28.31 -18.56 -17.41
N GLY A 449 28.79 -19.81 -17.60
CA GLY A 449 29.88 -20.39 -16.85
C GLY A 449 29.55 -21.04 -15.53
N PHE A 450 28.27 -21.00 -15.10
CA PHE A 450 27.83 -21.74 -13.90
C PHE A 450 27.84 -23.23 -14.16
N THR A 451 28.16 -24.01 -13.13
CA THR A 451 28.22 -25.48 -13.20
C THR A 451 27.45 -26.12 -12.05
N GLN A 452 27.00 -27.36 -12.25
CA GLN A 452 26.40 -28.12 -11.15
C GLN A 452 27.36 -29.13 -10.55
N LYS A 453 27.39 -29.22 -9.22
CA LYS A 453 28.12 -30.20 -8.46
C LYS A 453 27.27 -30.71 -7.30
N ASP A 454 27.05 -32.02 -7.25
CA ASP A 454 26.26 -32.69 -6.20
C ASP A 454 24.84 -32.08 -6.05
N GLY A 455 24.24 -31.65 -7.16
CA GLY A 455 22.91 -31.02 -7.20
C GLY A 455 22.88 -29.53 -6.83
N GLN A 456 24.03 -28.92 -6.58
CA GLN A 456 24.15 -27.50 -6.24
C GLN A 456 24.81 -26.71 -7.38
N TRP A 457 24.40 -25.48 -7.55
CA TRP A 457 25.01 -24.55 -8.51
C TRP A 457 26.29 -23.94 -7.94
N MET A 458 27.32 -23.93 -8.78
CA MET A 458 28.59 -23.30 -8.53
C MET A 458 28.73 -22.10 -9.44
N THR A 459 29.32 -21.02 -8.94
CA THR A 459 29.62 -19.82 -9.72
C THR A 459 30.67 -20.12 -10.81
N PRO A 460 30.89 -19.23 -11.78
CA PRO A 460 31.96 -19.37 -12.77
C PRO A 460 33.34 -19.57 -12.14
N GLU A 461 33.57 -19.02 -10.93
CA GLU A 461 34.83 -19.17 -10.17
C GLU A 461 34.93 -20.53 -9.48
N GLY A 462 33.87 -21.33 -9.50
CA GLY A 462 33.80 -22.67 -8.89
C GLY A 462 33.46 -22.67 -7.40
N GLU A 463 32.93 -21.57 -6.89
CA GLU A 463 32.42 -21.46 -5.54
C GLU A 463 30.93 -21.85 -5.47
N LEU A 464 30.43 -22.23 -4.29
CA LEU A 464 29.00 -22.49 -4.08
C LEU A 464 28.23 -21.19 -4.34
N TRP A 465 27.22 -21.24 -5.22
CA TRP A 465 26.40 -20.07 -5.45
C TRP A 465 25.40 -19.84 -4.31
N GLU A 466 25.66 -18.80 -3.54
CA GLU A 466 24.84 -18.38 -2.42
C GLU A 466 24.08 -17.10 -2.79
N ILE A 467 22.79 -17.04 -2.50
CA ILE A 467 21.93 -15.87 -2.68
C ILE A 467 21.32 -15.48 -1.34
N ILE A 468 21.49 -14.23 -0.95
CA ILE A 468 20.81 -13.65 0.22
C ILE A 468 19.65 -12.78 -0.27
N ILE A 469 18.44 -13.17 0.09
CA ILE A 469 17.22 -12.39 -0.18
C ILE A 469 16.96 -11.47 1.01
N LEU A 470 17.15 -10.17 0.81
CA LEU A 470 16.76 -9.16 1.79
C LEU A 470 15.23 -9.11 1.91
N ALA A 471 14.70 -9.14 3.12
CA ALA A 471 13.27 -9.10 3.36
C ALA A 471 12.92 -8.20 4.56
N PRO A 472 11.74 -7.54 4.56
CA PRO A 472 11.23 -6.83 5.73
C PRO A 472 10.88 -7.79 6.86
N ALA A 473 11.05 -7.35 8.11
CA ALA A 473 10.79 -8.13 9.31
C ALA A 473 9.49 -7.75 10.02
N ASP A 474 9.04 -6.50 9.90
CA ASP A 474 8.04 -5.90 10.77
C ASP A 474 6.98 -5.05 10.07
N PHE A 475 7.07 -4.83 8.76
CA PHE A 475 6.18 -3.89 8.05
C PHE A 475 5.54 -4.41 6.74
N GLU A 476 5.98 -5.53 6.21
CA GLU A 476 5.50 -6.10 4.93
C GLU A 476 5.45 -7.63 4.99
N ILE A 477 4.35 -8.17 5.47
CA ILE A 477 4.16 -9.62 5.60
C ILE A 477 4.21 -10.32 4.24
N GLU A 478 3.64 -9.71 3.21
CA GLU A 478 3.62 -10.25 1.84
C GLU A 478 5.02 -10.44 1.29
N SER A 479 5.83 -9.40 1.36
CA SER A 479 7.22 -9.44 0.87
C SER A 479 8.07 -10.39 1.69
N MET A 480 7.83 -10.48 3.00
CA MET A 480 8.49 -11.45 3.88
C MET A 480 8.15 -12.89 3.48
N ARG A 481 6.85 -13.22 3.33
CA ARG A 481 6.39 -14.56 2.91
C ARG A 481 6.91 -14.90 1.52
N LEU A 482 6.90 -13.91 0.59
CA LEU A 482 7.46 -14.05 -0.75
C LEU A 482 8.94 -14.43 -0.71
N ALA A 483 9.75 -13.75 0.11
CA ALA A 483 11.18 -14.05 0.24
C ALA A 483 11.43 -15.51 0.62
N PHE A 484 10.69 -16.04 1.60
CA PHE A 484 10.82 -17.43 2.01
C PHE A 484 10.37 -18.42 0.93
N ALA A 485 9.27 -18.13 0.22
CA ALA A 485 8.78 -18.98 -0.85
C ALA A 485 9.75 -19.01 -2.05
N VAL A 486 10.35 -17.89 -2.39
CA VAL A 486 11.37 -17.79 -3.45
C VAL A 486 12.67 -18.48 -3.03
N ALA A 487 13.12 -18.31 -1.79
CA ALA A 487 14.28 -19.01 -1.27
C ALA A 487 14.13 -20.54 -1.32
N ASP A 488 12.95 -21.04 -0.99
CA ASP A 488 12.62 -22.47 -1.11
C ASP A 488 12.64 -22.93 -2.59
N ALA A 489 12.05 -22.16 -3.51
CA ALA A 489 12.05 -22.47 -4.94
C ALA A 489 13.47 -22.52 -5.52
N TRP A 490 14.29 -21.51 -5.24
CA TRP A 490 15.69 -21.48 -5.69
C TRP A 490 16.55 -22.55 -5.04
N SER A 491 16.29 -22.89 -3.77
CA SER A 491 16.96 -24.00 -3.08
C SER A 491 16.65 -25.35 -3.72
N LYS A 492 15.40 -25.58 -4.15
CA LYS A 492 14.99 -26.77 -4.92
C LYS A 492 15.67 -26.86 -6.28
N PHE A 493 15.96 -25.72 -6.90
CA PHE A 493 16.73 -25.63 -8.16
C PHE A 493 18.25 -25.86 -7.95
N GLY A 494 18.71 -25.85 -6.70
CA GLY A 494 20.12 -26.11 -6.36
C GLY A 494 20.94 -24.87 -6.02
N VAL A 495 20.32 -23.70 -5.89
CA VAL A 495 20.98 -22.48 -5.38
C VAL A 495 20.90 -22.49 -3.86
N LYS A 496 21.97 -22.10 -3.17
CA LYS A 496 21.90 -21.89 -1.72
C LYS A 496 21.25 -20.53 -1.44
N ALA A 497 19.94 -20.51 -1.25
CA ALA A 497 19.18 -19.29 -1.00
C ALA A 497 18.81 -19.15 0.49
N GLU A 498 19.09 -17.99 1.06
CA GLU A 498 18.80 -17.66 2.47
C GLU A 498 18.06 -16.31 2.55
N VAL A 499 17.14 -16.19 3.52
CA VAL A 499 16.41 -14.93 3.76
C VAL A 499 17.06 -14.18 4.92
N LYS A 500 17.38 -12.91 4.68
CA LYS A 500 17.86 -11.98 5.69
C LYS A 500 16.77 -10.96 6.00
N GLN A 501 16.11 -11.14 7.13
CA GLN A 501 15.10 -10.20 7.61
C GLN A 501 15.74 -8.99 8.28
N GLN A 502 15.20 -7.80 8.02
CA GLN A 502 15.60 -6.54 8.62
C GLN A 502 14.38 -5.72 9.03
N ASP A 503 14.51 -4.98 10.12
CA ASP A 503 13.53 -3.96 10.49
C ASP A 503 13.43 -2.87 9.41
N SER A 504 12.31 -2.12 9.43
CA SER A 504 12.01 -1.11 8.39
C SER A 504 13.17 -0.15 8.12
N SER A 505 13.75 0.45 9.15
CA SER A 505 14.83 1.44 9.00
C SER A 505 16.09 0.84 8.38
N THR A 506 16.49 -0.34 8.85
CA THR A 506 17.67 -1.08 8.35
C THR A 506 17.44 -1.58 6.94
N PHE A 507 16.24 -2.09 6.64
CA PHE A 507 15.87 -2.56 5.30
C PHE A 507 16.01 -1.44 4.26
N TRP A 508 15.37 -0.30 4.51
CA TRP A 508 15.41 0.84 3.60
C TRP A 508 16.81 1.39 3.38
N THR A 509 17.60 1.43 4.45
CA THR A 509 19.01 1.85 4.37
C THR A 509 19.81 0.87 3.52
N SER A 510 19.67 -0.44 3.76
CA SER A 510 20.38 -1.46 2.99
C SER A 510 19.99 -1.41 1.51
N TYR A 511 18.69 -1.27 1.22
CA TYR A 511 18.17 -1.21 -0.14
C TYR A 511 18.65 0.05 -0.88
N ALA A 512 18.50 1.22 -0.27
CA ALA A 512 18.93 2.49 -0.87
C ALA A 512 20.44 2.58 -1.08
N THR A 513 21.24 2.00 -0.19
CA THR A 513 22.72 2.00 -0.33
C THR A 513 23.28 0.86 -1.18
N GLY A 514 22.42 -0.04 -1.72
CA GLY A 514 22.87 -1.18 -2.51
C GLY A 514 23.61 -2.25 -1.70
N ASN A 515 23.40 -2.29 -0.40
CA ASN A 515 23.98 -3.31 0.48
C ASN A 515 23.08 -4.56 0.52
N TYR A 516 22.80 -5.11 -0.65
CA TYR A 516 21.99 -6.30 -0.86
C TYR A 516 22.34 -6.94 -2.21
N ASP A 517 22.05 -8.23 -2.37
CA ASP A 517 22.17 -8.96 -3.64
C ASP A 517 20.80 -9.01 -4.35
N THR A 518 19.82 -9.56 -3.64
CA THR A 518 18.40 -9.60 -4.06
C THR A 518 17.50 -9.14 -2.90
N GLY A 519 16.33 -8.64 -3.23
CA GLY A 519 15.39 -8.18 -2.21
C GLY A 519 13.95 -8.48 -2.59
N ALA A 520 13.18 -9.03 -1.66
CA ALA A 520 11.73 -9.17 -1.80
C ALA A 520 11.05 -7.90 -1.32
N TYR A 521 10.35 -7.22 -2.26
CA TYR A 521 9.79 -5.91 -2.03
C TYR A 521 8.81 -5.52 -3.15
N TRP A 522 8.48 -4.24 -3.29
CA TRP A 522 7.63 -3.66 -4.35
C TRP A 522 8.48 -2.91 -5.39
N PRO A 523 9.08 -3.62 -6.35
CA PRO A 523 9.92 -2.99 -7.37
C PRO A 523 9.14 -2.05 -8.28
N PHE A 524 7.84 -2.30 -8.45
CA PHE A 524 6.99 -1.53 -9.33
C PHE A 524 5.75 -1.05 -8.60
N CYS A 525 5.41 0.22 -8.75
CA CYS A 525 4.20 0.84 -8.25
C CYS A 525 3.54 1.66 -9.36
N GLY A 526 2.23 1.87 -9.27
CA GLY A 526 1.47 2.69 -10.21
C GLY A 526 0.05 2.90 -9.74
N LEU A 527 -0.42 4.15 -9.77
CA LEU A 527 -1.77 4.54 -9.38
C LEU A 527 -2.65 4.82 -10.59
N ILE A 528 -2.09 5.50 -11.58
CA ILE A 528 -2.79 5.93 -12.77
C ILE A 528 -2.08 5.39 -14.02
N PRO A 529 -2.75 5.32 -15.19
CA PRO A 529 -2.14 4.85 -16.44
C PRO A 529 -0.88 5.61 -16.85
N ASP A 530 -0.82 6.91 -16.58
CA ASP A 530 0.42 7.66 -16.78
C ASP A 530 1.43 7.36 -15.66
N LEU A 531 2.30 6.41 -15.88
CA LEU A 531 3.28 5.93 -14.91
C LEU A 531 4.49 6.87 -14.71
N THR A 532 4.47 8.09 -15.24
CA THR A 532 5.62 9.01 -15.18
C THR A 532 6.21 9.14 -13.79
N GLU A 533 5.38 9.36 -12.77
CA GLU A 533 5.86 9.58 -11.40
C GLU A 533 6.41 8.32 -10.74
N ASN A 534 5.97 7.15 -11.17
CA ASN A 534 6.44 5.87 -10.62
C ASN A 534 7.69 5.36 -11.36
N ILE A 535 7.69 5.43 -12.70
CA ILE A 535 8.74 4.81 -13.52
C ILE A 535 10.00 5.67 -13.64
N GLN A 536 9.89 7.00 -13.47
CA GLN A 536 11.04 7.91 -13.57
C GLN A 536 12.20 7.55 -12.64
N THR A 537 11.92 6.90 -11.52
CA THR A 537 12.92 6.47 -10.56
C THR A 537 13.87 5.41 -11.12
N TRP A 538 13.54 4.74 -12.24
CA TRP A 538 14.37 3.78 -12.93
C TRP A 538 15.37 4.40 -13.90
N HIS A 539 15.37 5.72 -14.09
CA HIS A 539 16.33 6.41 -14.94
C HIS A 539 17.77 6.24 -14.43
N GLU A 540 18.72 5.98 -15.33
CA GLU A 540 20.13 5.73 -14.97
C GLU A 540 20.82 6.91 -14.26
N LYS A 541 20.32 8.16 -14.41
CA LYS A 541 20.82 9.33 -13.67
C LYS A 541 20.79 9.19 -12.15
N TYR A 542 19.95 8.28 -11.62
CA TYR A 542 19.84 8.00 -10.20
C TYR A 542 20.78 6.90 -9.69
N ILE A 543 21.53 6.25 -10.58
CA ILE A 543 22.49 5.19 -10.19
C ILE A 543 23.63 5.82 -9.41
N LEU A 544 23.85 5.29 -8.21
CA LEU A 544 24.98 5.63 -7.36
C LEU A 544 25.79 4.37 -7.04
N PRO A 545 27.10 4.51 -6.74
CA PRO A 545 27.90 3.39 -6.24
C PRO A 545 27.29 2.73 -5.01
N ASN A 546 27.55 1.42 -4.82
CA ASN A 546 27.18 0.74 -3.58
C ASN A 546 27.85 1.44 -2.39
N GLY A 547 27.09 1.64 -1.32
CA GLY A 547 27.45 2.42 -0.14
C GLY A 547 26.89 3.85 -0.15
N GLU A 548 26.45 4.37 -1.28
CA GLU A 548 25.84 5.69 -1.40
C GLU A 548 24.30 5.57 -1.46
N ASN A 549 23.60 6.49 -0.81
CA ASN A 549 22.15 6.48 -0.69
C ASN A 549 21.49 6.99 -1.98
N ALA A 550 21.00 6.08 -2.81
CA ALA A 550 20.31 6.37 -4.07
C ALA A 550 18.85 6.79 -3.83
N ALA A 551 18.46 7.94 -4.39
CA ALA A 551 17.09 8.43 -4.33
C ALA A 551 16.14 7.63 -5.25
N GLY A 552 16.64 7.14 -6.37
CA GLY A 552 15.94 6.26 -7.33
C GLY A 552 16.90 5.17 -7.83
N ASN A 553 16.45 4.33 -8.75
CA ASN A 553 17.19 3.23 -9.38
C ASN A 553 18.05 2.43 -8.36
N LYS A 554 17.37 1.98 -7.32
CA LYS A 554 18.00 1.26 -6.21
C LYS A 554 18.52 -0.09 -6.64
N GLU A 555 18.03 -0.61 -7.75
CA GLU A 555 18.47 -1.80 -8.47
C GLU A 555 19.78 -1.57 -9.24
N ARG A 556 20.19 -0.30 -9.38
CA ARG A 556 21.42 0.09 -10.11
C ARG A 556 21.45 -0.46 -11.53
N TYR A 557 20.28 -0.51 -12.15
CA TYR A 557 20.09 -0.99 -13.50
C TYR A 557 20.31 0.15 -14.52
N ALA A 558 21.30 0.03 -15.38
CA ALA A 558 21.60 0.98 -16.43
C ALA A 558 21.03 0.50 -17.78
N ASN A 559 20.23 1.35 -18.43
CA ASN A 559 19.72 1.11 -19.78
C ASN A 559 19.39 2.44 -20.45
N GLU A 560 20.13 2.77 -21.51
CA GLU A 560 19.99 4.03 -22.25
C GLU A 560 18.62 4.14 -22.96
N GLU A 561 18.06 3.04 -23.48
CA GLU A 561 16.76 3.04 -24.16
C GLU A 561 15.62 3.31 -23.16
N LEU A 562 15.68 2.67 -21.98
CA LEU A 562 14.74 2.93 -20.89
C LEU A 562 14.83 4.38 -20.43
N SER A 563 16.04 4.90 -20.22
CA SER A 563 16.27 6.29 -19.80
C SER A 563 15.72 7.28 -20.84
N ALA A 564 15.94 7.04 -22.13
CA ALA A 564 15.41 7.87 -23.21
C ALA A 564 13.87 7.81 -23.30
N ALA A 565 13.26 6.64 -23.04
CA ALA A 565 11.81 6.51 -23.00
C ALA A 565 11.21 7.24 -21.79
N ILE A 566 11.87 7.20 -20.63
CA ILE A 566 11.50 7.98 -19.44
C ILE A 566 11.55 9.48 -19.74
N ASP A 567 12.63 9.97 -20.35
CA ASP A 567 12.76 11.37 -20.73
C ASP A 567 11.67 11.80 -21.71
N LYS A 568 11.36 10.97 -22.71
CA LYS A 568 10.23 11.20 -23.63
C LYS A 568 8.90 11.31 -22.86
N LEU A 569 8.62 10.36 -21.97
CA LEU A 569 7.36 10.31 -21.20
C LEU A 569 7.16 11.59 -20.36
N GLN A 570 8.24 12.13 -19.79
CA GLN A 570 8.19 13.39 -19.02
C GLN A 570 7.81 14.62 -19.84
N THR A 571 7.91 14.56 -21.17
CA THR A 571 7.55 15.67 -22.07
C THR A 571 6.16 15.55 -22.69
N LEU A 572 5.47 14.44 -22.50
CA LEU A 572 4.14 14.19 -23.04
C LEU A 572 3.06 14.76 -22.11
N GLU A 573 2.08 15.46 -22.67
CA GLU A 573 0.89 15.88 -21.93
C GLU A 573 0.12 14.65 -21.41
N PRO A 574 -0.61 14.75 -20.29
CA PRO A 574 -1.29 13.60 -19.67
C PRO A 574 -2.21 12.82 -20.62
N ASP A 575 -2.94 13.52 -21.49
CA ASP A 575 -3.90 12.92 -22.43
C ASP A 575 -3.29 12.57 -23.80
N ASP A 576 -1.97 12.68 -23.95
CA ASP A 576 -1.32 12.33 -25.22
C ASP A 576 -1.37 10.81 -25.43
N PRO A 577 -1.92 10.31 -26.56
CA PRO A 577 -1.96 8.88 -26.84
C PRO A 577 -0.58 8.22 -26.94
N GLU A 578 0.50 9.00 -27.05
CA GLU A 578 1.87 8.47 -26.98
C GLU A 578 2.29 8.08 -25.55
N VAL A 579 1.60 8.54 -24.50
CA VAL A 579 1.88 8.16 -23.11
C VAL A 579 1.82 6.65 -22.95
N ASN A 580 0.66 6.05 -23.25
CA ASN A 580 0.48 4.60 -23.09
C ASN A 580 1.46 3.79 -23.98
N LYS A 581 1.71 4.23 -25.21
CA LYS A 581 2.67 3.56 -26.11
C LYS A 581 4.10 3.62 -25.56
N THR A 582 4.50 4.76 -25.01
CA THR A 582 5.83 4.91 -24.41
C THR A 582 5.98 4.03 -23.17
N VAL A 583 4.93 3.95 -22.34
CA VAL A 583 4.90 3.01 -21.22
C VAL A 583 4.99 1.55 -21.70
N GLU A 584 4.23 1.16 -22.73
CA GLU A 584 4.34 -0.19 -23.31
C GLU A 584 5.76 -0.51 -23.83
N GLU A 585 6.44 0.46 -24.44
CA GLU A 585 7.85 0.29 -24.86
C GLU A 585 8.75 0.04 -23.65
N MET A 586 8.58 0.78 -22.57
CA MET A 586 9.34 0.57 -21.33
C MET A 586 9.02 -0.78 -20.69
N LEU A 587 7.75 -1.19 -20.67
CA LEU A 587 7.35 -2.52 -20.15
C LEU A 587 8.00 -3.66 -20.95
N LYS A 588 8.16 -3.51 -22.26
CA LYS A 588 8.88 -4.49 -23.11
C LYS A 588 10.37 -4.57 -22.75
N ILE A 589 11.00 -3.43 -22.44
CA ILE A 589 12.39 -3.41 -21.97
C ILE A 589 12.51 -4.13 -20.62
N PHE A 590 11.60 -3.85 -19.67
CA PHE A 590 11.57 -4.54 -18.37
C PHE A 590 11.39 -6.05 -18.51
N VAL A 591 10.53 -6.50 -19.42
CA VAL A 591 10.35 -7.93 -19.72
C VAL A 591 11.63 -8.51 -20.29
N ASP A 592 12.21 -7.89 -21.31
CA ASP A 592 13.42 -8.44 -21.94
C ASP A 592 14.59 -8.52 -20.97
N GLU A 593 14.84 -7.47 -20.24
CA GLU A 593 16.00 -7.31 -19.36
C GLU A 593 15.82 -7.88 -17.94
N MET A 594 14.58 -7.96 -17.43
CA MET A 594 14.23 -8.49 -16.11
C MET A 594 15.09 -7.94 -14.95
N PRO A 595 15.25 -6.61 -14.78
CA PRO A 595 16.08 -6.07 -13.69
C PRO A 595 15.45 -6.29 -12.31
N ALA A 596 14.17 -6.57 -12.27
CA ALA A 596 13.44 -7.12 -11.16
C ALA A 596 12.39 -8.10 -11.70
N ILE A 597 12.01 -9.09 -10.92
CA ILE A 597 10.97 -10.07 -11.29
C ILE A 597 9.64 -9.55 -10.77
N PRO A 598 8.73 -9.05 -11.63
CA PRO A 598 7.35 -8.78 -11.24
C PRO A 598 6.64 -10.10 -10.97
N MET A 599 5.85 -10.19 -9.90
CA MET A 599 5.26 -11.47 -9.50
C MET A 599 3.77 -11.37 -9.22
N PHE A 600 3.35 -10.47 -8.32
CA PHE A 600 1.97 -10.45 -7.85
C PHE A 600 1.44 -9.05 -7.61
N GLY A 601 0.20 -8.81 -8.02
CA GLY A 601 -0.69 -7.91 -7.33
C GLY A 601 -1.14 -8.55 -6.02
N THR A 602 -1.05 -7.80 -4.93
CA THR A 602 -1.43 -8.30 -3.62
C THR A 602 -2.93 -8.22 -3.42
N ALA A 603 -3.50 -9.31 -2.95
CA ALA A 603 -4.88 -9.33 -2.50
C ALA A 603 -4.96 -8.73 -1.08
N LYS A 604 -5.72 -7.66 -0.90
CA LYS A 604 -5.92 -7.02 0.40
C LYS A 604 -7.24 -7.44 1.02
N PHE A 605 -7.16 -8.02 2.21
CA PHE A 605 -8.33 -8.41 2.99
C PHE A 605 -8.70 -7.26 3.92
N VAL A 606 -9.74 -6.54 3.54
CA VAL A 606 -10.23 -5.38 4.27
C VAL A 606 -11.69 -5.63 4.68
N PRO A 607 -11.89 -6.48 5.70
CA PRO A 607 -13.24 -6.81 6.13
C PRO A 607 -13.94 -5.63 6.79
N VAL A 608 -15.26 -5.60 6.58
CA VAL A 608 -16.18 -4.71 7.27
C VAL A 608 -17.16 -5.53 8.11
N VAL A 609 -17.68 -4.95 9.19
CA VAL A 609 -18.67 -5.59 10.07
C VAL A 609 -19.96 -4.80 10.08
N GLU A 610 -20.98 -5.29 9.38
CA GLU A 610 -22.26 -4.62 9.16
C GLU A 610 -23.23 -4.74 10.34
N THR A 611 -22.74 -4.49 11.56
CA THR A 611 -23.60 -4.51 12.76
C THR A 611 -24.15 -3.13 13.10
N TYR A 612 -23.37 -2.07 12.91
CA TYR A 612 -23.75 -0.70 13.23
C TYR A 612 -23.80 0.21 12.01
N TRP A 613 -23.07 -0.13 10.96
CA TRP A 613 -22.99 0.58 9.70
C TRP A 613 -23.23 -0.38 8.54
N THR A 614 -23.81 0.10 7.45
CA THR A 614 -24.09 -0.65 6.22
C THR A 614 -23.76 0.18 5.00
N GLY A 615 -23.80 -0.43 3.80
CA GLY A 615 -23.51 0.27 2.55
C GLY A 615 -22.01 0.47 2.33
N PHE A 616 -21.20 -0.36 2.97
CA PHE A 616 -19.76 -0.44 2.64
C PHE A 616 -19.58 -0.87 1.20
N GLN A 617 -18.49 -0.41 0.59
CA GLN A 617 -18.17 -0.83 -0.77
C GLN A 617 -17.83 -2.33 -0.85
N ASP A 618 -18.12 -2.87 -2.00
CA ASP A 618 -17.78 -4.23 -2.40
C ASP A 618 -17.56 -4.30 -3.92
N SER A 619 -17.28 -5.48 -4.47
CA SER A 619 -17.04 -5.67 -5.90
C SER A 619 -18.23 -5.31 -6.80
N GLU A 620 -19.46 -5.32 -6.26
CA GLU A 620 -20.68 -4.97 -7.01
C GLU A 620 -21.00 -3.47 -6.94
N ASN A 621 -20.50 -2.79 -5.90
CA ASN A 621 -20.71 -1.38 -5.65
C ASN A 621 -19.41 -0.68 -5.22
N PRO A 622 -18.39 -0.64 -6.09
CA PRO A 622 -17.14 0.05 -5.81
C PRO A 622 -17.34 1.56 -5.95
N PHE A 623 -16.77 2.35 -5.03
CA PHE A 623 -16.85 3.81 -5.10
C PHE A 623 -15.58 4.52 -4.65
N GLU A 624 -14.60 3.80 -4.15
CA GLU A 624 -13.31 4.33 -3.74
C GLU A 624 -12.24 3.25 -3.76
N GLY A 625 -10.98 3.65 -3.93
CA GLY A 625 -9.85 2.73 -3.84
C GLY A 625 -9.79 2.02 -2.48
N PRO A 626 -9.26 0.79 -2.43
CA PRO A 626 -9.25 -0.03 -1.21
C PRO A 626 -8.42 0.57 -0.08
N TRP A 627 -7.53 1.49 -0.41
CA TRP A 627 -6.57 2.11 0.49
C TRP A 627 -7.08 3.46 1.00
N TRP A 628 -8.30 3.51 1.52
CA TRP A 628 -8.88 4.70 2.14
C TRP A 628 -8.04 5.32 3.25
N TRP A 629 -7.08 4.61 3.82
CA TRP A 629 -6.14 5.18 4.75
C TRP A 629 -5.14 6.15 4.08
N TRP A 630 -5.17 6.28 2.74
CA TRP A 630 -4.29 7.20 2.04
C TRP A 630 -4.85 8.60 1.89
N SER A 631 -6.05 8.79 1.33
CA SER A 631 -6.55 10.12 1.06
C SER A 631 -8.07 10.27 1.03
N GLN A 632 -8.79 9.48 0.28
CA GLN A 632 -10.18 9.74 -0.04
C GLN A 632 -11.21 9.20 0.96
N PHE A 633 -10.78 8.61 2.07
CA PHE A 633 -11.66 8.03 3.08
C PHE A 633 -12.76 8.98 3.59
N ARG A 634 -12.53 10.29 3.58
CA ARG A 634 -13.53 11.29 3.95
C ARG A 634 -14.76 11.26 3.04
N PHE A 635 -14.59 10.95 1.75
CA PHE A 635 -15.69 10.74 0.81
C PHE A 635 -16.42 9.41 1.08
N TYR A 636 -15.70 8.39 1.52
CA TYR A 636 -16.28 7.11 1.94
C TYR A 636 -17.36 7.29 3.01
N THR A 637 -17.17 8.25 3.92
CA THR A 637 -18.12 8.53 5.01
C THR A 637 -19.46 9.06 4.55
N THR A 638 -19.60 9.52 3.29
CA THR A 638 -20.87 9.97 2.71
C THR A 638 -21.71 8.81 2.16
N LYS A 639 -21.09 7.67 1.86
CA LYS A 639 -21.69 6.52 1.16
C LYS A 639 -22.30 5.48 2.10
N ILE A 640 -21.77 5.36 3.31
CA ILE A 640 -22.27 4.41 4.31
C ILE A 640 -23.47 4.96 5.07
N GLU A 641 -24.27 4.08 5.69
CA GLU A 641 -25.43 4.45 6.48
C GLU A 641 -25.45 3.70 7.83
N ALA A 642 -26.07 4.29 8.85
CA ALA A 642 -26.30 3.59 10.11
C ALA A 642 -27.23 2.38 9.89
N ALA A 643 -26.88 1.22 10.45
CA ALA A 643 -27.72 0.02 10.39
C ALA A 643 -29.05 0.26 11.10
N LYS A 644 -30.16 -0.27 10.54
CA LYS A 644 -31.53 -0.06 11.03
C LYS A 644 -31.84 -0.88 12.28
#